data_f13d678c38666617770b77c88a8d4a3c
#
_entry.id   f13d678c38666617770b77c88a8d4a3c
#
_cell.length_a   1.000
_cell.length_b   1.000
_cell.length_c   1.000
_cell.angle_alpha   90.00
_cell.angle_beta   90.00
_cell.angle_gamma   90.00
#
_symmetry.space_group_name_H-M   'P 1'
#
loop_
_entity.id
_entity.type
_entity.pdbx_description
1 polymer ?
#
loop_
_entity_poly.entity_id
_entity_poly.type
_entity_poly.pdbx_seq_one_letter_code
_entity_poly.pdbx_strand_id
1 'polypeptide(L)'
;MSEYIDSRQNPVVTDMSRPVFGPHLLDVRHLTSVTGGIGALMVALLLVIVAYEVISRYFFNEPTYWVTEFSTYLVVGIVFLSLGLAYRRKEHIRIEFAVDMLPAKLRQPVMNFAEWLGVFFVAVSVWQLVRFVWSEYTIDSRSWGLLSVPLWIPQSMVLLGMAVLLIAMLNRMDRHSAGLRRAAQWISHSTVILGCLLAILIGNHSFEFLGSRVSSGLVVIAGACIISAGLHHGWRMALSVTLSLTVGAFAYAATSGASSLEVGLLLLVALIVFLGLGMEVALGLGLTGLLGLAFLLPLQQLSAVADRLWNGANSFTYSAVPMFILMGSILMRSGITVGLFNALTAWMGRLPGGLAHATIGAGGIFAAFSGSSIATAATIGKTAGQEMISRGYSPRMTMGAIAGGGTLGILIPPSIPLIIYGAAVGAPVTLLFAAGIIPGLVVLVSMMLMVLGWSILVPGSAGETRRYTWKEKLDAFIPVLPFVILITSVFSVLYLGIATPTEAGAVGAAISALIVAFRRQLTWKMITESLAETAVLTSSVLIIVVGSGIFGWVVDYARVPQVMVEVVKALDLAPWLLMVGIVGIYVVLGMFIDPISMILMTVSITFPLVALAGYDAIWFGIALMMVAEIGLITPPVGIILFVLRGLNASVPFRDIVMGALPFVILLLLNLLLIAIFPQIVLWLPNNMQ
;
A
#
# COMPACT_ATOMS: atom_id res chain seq x y z
N MET A 1 -24.00 4.04 -20.53
CA MET A 1 -23.74 3.32 -19.26
C MET A 1 -23.89 1.80 -19.43
N SER A 2 -24.76 1.28 -20.30
CA SER A 2 -24.85 -0.15 -20.64
C SER A 2 -23.69 -0.67 -21.49
N GLU A 3 -23.15 0.12 -22.42
CA GLU A 3 -21.98 -0.24 -23.24
C GLU A 3 -20.65 -0.30 -22.47
N TYR A 4 -20.57 0.36 -21.30
CA TYR A 4 -19.36 0.36 -20.45
C TYR A 4 -19.25 -0.90 -19.58
N ILE A 5 -20.35 -1.60 -19.36
CA ILE A 5 -20.41 -2.85 -18.58
C ILE A 5 -19.91 -4.03 -19.42
N ASP A 6 -20.13 -4.01 -20.73
CA ASP A 6 -19.71 -5.10 -21.64
C ASP A 6 -18.20 -5.16 -21.89
N SER A 7 -17.49 -4.03 -21.79
CA SER A 7 -16.03 -4.01 -21.98
C SER A 7 -15.22 -4.51 -20.76
N ARG A 8 -15.83 -4.62 -19.58
CA ARG A 8 -15.19 -5.18 -18.37
C ARG A 8 -15.60 -6.63 -18.05
N GLN A 9 -16.61 -7.18 -18.74
CA GLN A 9 -17.02 -8.57 -18.54
C GLN A 9 -16.14 -9.59 -19.26
N ASN A 10 -15.25 -9.15 -20.14
CA ASN A 10 -14.08 -9.93 -20.49
C ASN A 10 -12.90 -9.43 -19.65
N PRO A 11 -12.47 -10.14 -18.57
CA PRO A 11 -11.08 -10.09 -18.25
C PRO A 11 -10.44 -10.55 -19.55
N VAL A 12 -9.74 -9.65 -20.22
CA VAL A 12 -8.80 -10.01 -21.27
C VAL A 12 -7.84 -10.95 -20.58
N VAL A 13 -8.19 -12.24 -20.58
CA VAL A 13 -7.24 -13.32 -20.61
C VAL A 13 -6.48 -12.98 -21.88
N THR A 14 -5.52 -12.09 -21.75
CA THR A 14 -4.58 -11.78 -22.80
C THR A 14 -3.95 -13.12 -23.09
N ASP A 15 -4.38 -13.66 -24.21
CA ASP A 15 -3.80 -14.84 -24.84
C ASP A 15 -2.27 -14.70 -24.76
N MET A 16 -1.69 -15.36 -23.75
CA MET A 16 -0.25 -15.33 -23.47
C MET A 16 0.52 -16.11 -24.54
N SER A 17 -0.18 -16.67 -25.54
CA SER A 17 0.37 -17.58 -26.56
C SER A 17 0.70 -16.94 -27.89
N ARG A 18 0.41 -15.64 -28.14
CA ARG A 18 0.83 -15.00 -29.38
C ARG A 18 2.19 -14.29 -29.23
N PRO A 19 3.27 -14.90 -29.71
CA PRO A 19 4.54 -14.21 -29.83
C PRO A 19 4.43 -13.15 -30.94
N VAL A 20 4.39 -11.87 -30.56
CA VAL A 20 4.69 -10.80 -31.52
C VAL A 20 6.22 -10.80 -31.71
N PHE A 21 6.70 -11.62 -32.64
CA PHE A 21 8.10 -11.69 -32.98
C PHE A 21 8.54 -10.41 -33.69
N GLY A 22 9.45 -9.69 -33.07
CA GLY A 22 10.38 -8.74 -33.67
C GLY A 22 11.65 -8.78 -32.83
N PRO A 23 12.84 -8.61 -33.38
CA PRO A 23 14.08 -8.61 -32.65
C PRO A 23 14.12 -7.36 -31.73
N HIS A 24 13.65 -7.50 -30.50
CA HIS A 24 13.80 -6.49 -29.48
C HIS A 24 15.12 -6.75 -28.77
N LEU A 25 16.05 -5.82 -28.83
CA LEU A 25 17.35 -5.90 -28.14
C LEU A 25 17.21 -5.99 -26.63
N LEU A 26 16.06 -5.58 -26.06
CA LEU A 26 15.65 -5.83 -24.69
C LEU A 26 14.15 -6.17 -24.69
N ASP A 27 13.81 -7.44 -24.55
CA ASP A 27 12.42 -7.80 -24.24
C ASP A 27 12.11 -7.36 -22.80
N VAL A 28 11.45 -6.20 -22.68
CA VAL A 28 11.06 -5.60 -21.39
C VAL A 28 10.24 -6.57 -20.55
N ARG A 29 9.50 -7.50 -21.18
CA ARG A 29 8.78 -8.57 -20.49
C ARG A 29 9.75 -9.52 -19.81
N HIS A 30 10.82 -9.88 -20.51
CA HIS A 30 11.85 -10.75 -19.95
C HIS A 30 12.62 -10.04 -18.83
N LEU A 31 13.06 -8.80 -19.06
CA LEU A 31 13.78 -8.00 -18.07
C LEU A 31 12.99 -7.84 -16.77
N THR A 32 11.73 -7.38 -16.85
CA THR A 32 10.88 -7.21 -15.66
C THR A 32 10.51 -8.53 -14.97
N SER A 33 10.47 -9.64 -15.73
CA SER A 33 10.23 -10.97 -15.16
C SER A 33 11.47 -11.51 -14.44
N VAL A 34 12.66 -11.27 -14.98
CA VAL A 34 13.94 -11.67 -14.37
C VAL A 34 14.17 -10.89 -13.07
N THR A 35 14.07 -9.56 -13.11
CA THR A 35 14.26 -8.73 -11.91
C THR A 35 13.21 -9.03 -10.84
N GLY A 36 11.94 -9.20 -11.21
CA GLY A 36 10.89 -9.62 -10.28
C GLY A 36 11.09 -11.05 -9.76
N GLY A 37 11.67 -11.96 -10.56
CA GLY A 37 12.07 -13.30 -10.13
C GLY A 37 13.20 -13.26 -9.10
N ILE A 38 14.18 -12.35 -9.26
CA ILE A 38 15.24 -12.11 -8.26
C ILE A 38 14.60 -11.56 -6.98
N GLY A 39 13.66 -10.61 -7.06
CA GLY A 39 12.90 -10.13 -5.90
C GLY A 39 12.15 -11.25 -5.18
N ALA A 40 11.51 -12.16 -5.91
CA ALA A 40 10.85 -13.35 -5.34
C ALA A 40 11.84 -14.30 -4.64
N LEU A 41 13.02 -14.50 -5.22
CA LEU A 41 14.10 -15.28 -4.59
C LEU A 41 14.59 -14.60 -3.30
N MET A 42 14.70 -13.28 -3.29
CA MET A 42 15.06 -12.52 -2.08
C MET A 42 14.00 -12.64 -0.98
N VAL A 43 12.71 -12.76 -1.30
CA VAL A 43 11.67 -13.08 -0.31
C VAL A 43 11.90 -14.45 0.32
N ALA A 44 12.22 -15.47 -0.48
CA ALA A 44 12.52 -16.80 0.03
C ALA A 44 13.79 -16.79 0.92
N LEU A 45 14.82 -16.07 0.49
CA LEU A 45 16.07 -15.93 1.25
C LEU A 45 15.84 -15.20 2.57
N LEU A 46 15.04 -14.13 2.56
CA LEU A 46 14.67 -13.38 3.77
C LEU A 46 13.95 -14.28 4.78
N LEU A 47 12.98 -15.10 4.32
CA LEU A 47 12.31 -16.08 5.18
C LEU A 47 13.31 -17.04 5.84
N VAL A 48 14.21 -17.63 5.05
CA VAL A 48 15.20 -18.59 5.54
C VAL A 48 16.14 -17.96 6.56
N ILE A 49 16.64 -16.75 6.27
CA ILE A 49 17.62 -16.05 7.13
C ILE A 49 16.97 -15.63 8.45
N VAL A 50 15.76 -15.05 8.41
CA VAL A 50 15.07 -14.62 9.63
C VAL A 50 14.63 -15.84 10.46
N ALA A 51 14.15 -16.93 9.83
CA ALA A 51 13.84 -18.16 10.53
C ALA A 51 15.08 -18.79 11.19
N TYR A 52 16.22 -18.75 10.49
CA TYR A 52 17.50 -19.20 11.05
C TYR A 52 17.89 -18.38 12.29
N GLU A 53 17.77 -17.04 12.25
CA GLU A 53 18.06 -16.16 13.40
C GLU A 53 17.21 -16.55 14.61
N VAL A 54 15.89 -16.73 14.42
CA VAL A 54 14.98 -17.13 15.49
C VAL A 54 15.40 -18.47 16.12
N ILE A 55 15.74 -19.45 15.29
CA ILE A 55 16.18 -20.77 15.76
C ILE A 55 17.53 -20.67 16.49
N SER A 56 18.51 -19.97 15.89
CA SER A 56 19.86 -19.82 16.46
C SER A 56 19.80 -19.14 17.82
N ARG A 57 19.06 -18.04 17.92
CA ARG A 57 18.96 -17.26 19.15
C ARG A 57 18.21 -17.99 20.28
N TYR A 58 17.10 -18.66 19.97
CA TYR A 58 16.26 -19.26 21.02
C TYR A 58 16.59 -20.70 21.39
N PHE A 59 17.02 -21.52 20.41
CA PHE A 59 17.35 -22.91 20.69
C PHE A 59 18.82 -23.14 21.03
N PHE A 60 19.71 -22.32 20.42
CA PHE A 60 21.16 -22.46 20.62
C PHE A 60 21.75 -21.34 21.47
N ASN A 61 20.96 -20.29 21.78
CA ASN A 61 21.40 -19.09 22.49
C ASN A 61 22.60 -18.39 21.81
N GLU A 62 22.66 -18.46 20.48
CA GLU A 62 23.68 -17.87 19.63
C GLU A 62 23.07 -16.82 18.69
N PRO A 63 22.86 -15.56 19.15
CA PRO A 63 22.33 -14.51 18.29
C PRO A 63 23.31 -14.16 17.17
N THR A 64 22.78 -13.96 15.95
CA THR A 64 23.59 -13.59 14.82
C THR A 64 23.76 -12.06 14.72
N TYR A 65 24.94 -11.59 14.32
CA TYR A 65 25.24 -10.16 14.15
C TYR A 65 24.95 -9.64 12.74
N TRP A 66 24.71 -10.53 11.77
CA TRP A 66 24.62 -10.17 10.36
C TRP A 66 23.20 -10.17 9.80
N VAL A 67 22.26 -10.88 10.42
CA VAL A 67 20.91 -11.11 9.89
C VAL A 67 20.13 -9.81 9.76
N THR A 68 20.17 -8.93 10.76
CA THR A 68 19.45 -7.66 10.74
C THR A 68 19.88 -6.79 9.56
N GLU A 69 21.20 -6.64 9.37
CA GLU A 69 21.75 -5.83 8.29
C GLU A 69 21.45 -6.43 6.92
N PHE A 70 21.65 -7.74 6.76
CA PHE A 70 21.42 -8.41 5.48
C PHE A 70 19.92 -8.45 5.12
N SER A 71 19.05 -8.58 6.11
CA SER A 71 17.59 -8.52 5.91
C SER A 71 17.13 -7.16 5.37
N THR A 72 17.70 -6.05 5.84
CA THR A 72 17.38 -4.72 5.30
C THR A 72 17.77 -4.59 3.84
N TYR A 73 18.94 -5.12 3.44
CA TYR A 73 19.35 -5.12 2.03
C TYR A 73 18.47 -5.99 1.16
N LEU A 74 18.01 -7.14 1.67
CA LEU A 74 17.05 -7.98 0.95
C LEU A 74 15.73 -7.25 0.74
N VAL A 75 15.22 -6.52 1.74
CA VAL A 75 14.00 -5.72 1.61
C VAL A 75 14.16 -4.65 0.53
N VAL A 76 15.27 -3.91 0.53
CA VAL A 76 15.57 -2.94 -0.53
C VAL A 76 15.56 -3.62 -1.91
N GLY A 77 16.23 -4.78 -2.03
CA GLY A 77 16.23 -5.56 -3.27
C GLY A 77 14.83 -6.01 -3.70
N ILE A 78 14.01 -6.53 -2.76
CA ILE A 78 12.61 -6.93 -3.01
C ILE A 78 11.82 -5.75 -3.54
N VAL A 79 11.90 -4.58 -2.89
CA VAL A 79 11.16 -3.37 -3.27
C VAL A 79 11.54 -2.94 -4.69
N PHE A 80 12.80 -2.67 -4.93
CA PHE A 80 13.22 -2.00 -6.16
C PHE A 80 13.30 -2.95 -7.36
N LEU A 81 13.81 -4.18 -7.22
CA LEU A 81 13.91 -5.11 -8.33
C LEU A 81 12.54 -5.63 -8.81
N SER A 82 11.51 -5.60 -7.95
CA SER A 82 10.15 -5.99 -8.31
C SER A 82 9.30 -4.86 -8.90
N LEU A 83 9.76 -3.59 -8.83
CA LEU A 83 9.01 -2.41 -9.30
C LEU A 83 8.54 -2.53 -10.75
N GLY A 84 9.43 -2.90 -11.66
CA GLY A 84 9.09 -3.03 -13.08
C GLY A 84 8.02 -4.11 -13.32
N LEU A 85 8.04 -5.21 -12.56
CA LEU A 85 7.04 -6.27 -12.63
C LEU A 85 5.71 -5.80 -12.02
N ALA A 86 5.73 -5.11 -10.88
CA ALA A 86 4.56 -4.55 -10.21
C ALA A 86 3.86 -3.52 -11.12
N TYR A 87 4.62 -2.62 -11.73
CA TYR A 87 4.11 -1.65 -12.69
C TYR A 87 3.44 -2.32 -13.90
N ARG A 88 4.07 -3.36 -14.45
CA ARG A 88 3.52 -4.12 -15.59
C ARG A 88 2.22 -4.86 -15.23
N ARG A 89 2.11 -5.38 -13.99
CA ARG A 89 0.91 -6.06 -13.49
C ARG A 89 -0.20 -5.10 -13.06
N LYS A 90 0.05 -3.79 -13.10
CA LYS A 90 -0.88 -2.73 -12.64
C LYS A 90 -1.21 -2.86 -11.14
N GLU A 91 -0.27 -3.30 -10.34
CA GLU A 91 -0.42 -3.44 -8.89
C GLU A 91 -0.06 -2.13 -8.14
N HIS A 92 0.47 -1.11 -8.86
CA HIS A 92 0.71 0.20 -8.27
C HIS A 92 -0.60 0.91 -7.97
N ILE A 93 -0.69 1.50 -6.79
CA ILE A 93 -1.90 2.16 -6.30
C ILE A 93 -2.10 3.49 -7.02
N ARG A 94 -3.30 3.68 -7.59
CA ARG A 94 -3.74 4.88 -8.32
C ARG A 94 -5.12 5.31 -7.84
N ILE A 95 -5.38 6.60 -7.86
CA ILE A 95 -6.70 7.17 -7.60
C ILE A 95 -7.35 7.46 -8.95
N GLU A 96 -8.22 6.56 -9.41
CA GLU A 96 -8.87 6.69 -10.74
C GLU A 96 -10.17 7.50 -10.70
N PHE A 97 -10.74 7.75 -9.52
CA PHE A 97 -12.05 8.38 -9.35
C PHE A 97 -12.19 9.73 -10.08
N ALA A 98 -11.23 10.62 -9.93
CA ALA A 98 -11.28 11.93 -10.57
C ALA A 98 -11.17 11.83 -12.10
N VAL A 99 -10.35 10.89 -12.60
CA VAL A 99 -10.21 10.60 -14.03
C VAL A 99 -11.48 9.96 -14.59
N ASP A 100 -12.14 9.10 -13.81
CA ASP A 100 -13.40 8.44 -14.22
C ASP A 100 -14.58 9.44 -14.35
N MET A 101 -14.52 10.59 -13.68
CA MET A 101 -15.50 11.68 -13.85
C MET A 101 -15.32 12.45 -15.17
N LEU A 102 -14.16 12.35 -15.80
CA LEU A 102 -13.88 13.05 -17.06
C LEU A 102 -14.63 12.41 -18.23
N PRO A 103 -14.99 13.19 -19.26
CA PRO A 103 -15.48 12.66 -20.53
C PRO A 103 -14.52 11.63 -21.11
N ALA A 104 -15.04 10.54 -21.70
CA ALA A 104 -14.23 9.43 -22.21
C ALA A 104 -13.06 9.87 -23.14
N LYS A 105 -13.26 10.95 -23.91
CA LYS A 105 -12.25 11.52 -24.82
C LYS A 105 -11.05 12.13 -24.10
N LEU A 106 -11.21 12.58 -22.85
CA LEU A 106 -10.15 13.25 -22.05
C LEU A 106 -9.42 12.31 -21.12
N ARG A 107 -10.01 11.15 -20.75
CA ARG A 107 -9.41 10.22 -19.77
C ARG A 107 -8.02 9.76 -20.19
N GLN A 108 -7.88 9.21 -21.41
CA GLN A 108 -6.60 8.69 -21.88
C GLN A 108 -5.53 9.78 -22.05
N PRO A 109 -5.81 10.96 -22.65
CA PRO A 109 -4.86 12.07 -22.66
C PRO A 109 -4.39 12.51 -21.27
N VAL A 110 -5.29 12.60 -20.28
CA VAL A 110 -4.94 12.99 -18.90
C VAL A 110 -4.07 11.92 -18.25
N MET A 111 -4.41 10.65 -18.40
CA MET A 111 -3.60 9.55 -17.89
C MET A 111 -2.21 9.51 -18.53
N ASN A 112 -2.09 9.68 -19.85
CA ASN A 112 -0.81 9.73 -20.54
C ASN A 112 0.03 10.92 -20.06
N PHE A 113 -0.61 12.05 -19.79
CA PHE A 113 0.05 13.23 -19.24
C PHE A 113 0.61 12.94 -17.84
N ALA A 114 -0.18 12.36 -16.94
CA ALA A 114 0.26 11.96 -15.61
C ALA A 114 1.42 10.94 -15.67
N GLU A 115 1.39 9.99 -16.62
CA GLU A 115 2.48 9.04 -16.85
C GLU A 115 3.78 9.74 -17.28
N TRP A 116 3.73 10.79 -18.12
CA TRP A 116 4.93 11.55 -18.51
C TRP A 116 5.54 12.32 -17.34
N LEU A 117 4.72 12.87 -16.44
CA LEU A 117 5.23 13.47 -15.20
C LEU A 117 5.89 12.43 -14.29
N GLY A 118 5.33 11.21 -14.23
CA GLY A 118 5.95 10.09 -13.53
C GLY A 118 7.29 9.67 -14.16
N VAL A 119 7.38 9.61 -15.49
CA VAL A 119 8.64 9.33 -16.22
C VAL A 119 9.69 10.39 -15.88
N PHE A 120 9.33 11.66 -15.84
CA PHE A 120 10.24 12.73 -15.46
C PHE A 120 10.80 12.51 -14.04
N PHE A 121 9.95 12.22 -13.05
CA PHE A 121 10.41 11.92 -11.69
C PHE A 121 11.36 10.72 -11.64
N VAL A 122 11.00 9.60 -12.31
CA VAL A 122 11.82 8.39 -12.32
C VAL A 122 13.16 8.63 -13.05
N ALA A 123 13.17 9.40 -14.15
CA ALA A 123 14.39 9.74 -14.87
C ALA A 123 15.34 10.60 -14.02
N VAL A 124 14.82 11.60 -13.31
CA VAL A 124 15.61 12.41 -12.37
C VAL A 124 16.15 11.53 -11.23
N SER A 125 15.33 10.62 -10.72
CA SER A 125 15.75 9.67 -9.67
C SER A 125 16.88 8.75 -10.15
N VAL A 126 16.80 8.21 -11.37
CA VAL A 126 17.89 7.40 -11.96
C VAL A 126 19.18 8.22 -12.09
N TRP A 127 19.08 9.45 -12.59
CA TRP A 127 20.23 10.34 -12.68
C TRP A 127 20.90 10.58 -11.32
N GLN A 128 20.12 10.92 -10.28
CA GLN A 128 20.65 11.17 -8.93
C GLN A 128 21.22 9.89 -8.30
N LEU A 129 20.57 8.72 -8.52
CA LEU A 129 21.06 7.44 -8.03
C LEU A 129 22.41 7.04 -8.66
N VAL A 130 22.62 7.29 -9.95
CA VAL A 130 23.93 7.03 -10.59
C VAL A 130 25.02 7.84 -9.88
N ARG A 131 24.76 9.14 -9.60
CA ARG A 131 25.70 10.00 -8.90
C ARG A 131 25.94 9.56 -7.46
N PHE A 132 24.87 9.16 -6.78
CA PHE A 132 24.91 8.69 -5.40
C PHE A 132 25.74 7.41 -5.27
N VAL A 133 25.44 6.38 -6.07
CA VAL A 133 26.18 5.11 -6.06
C VAL A 133 27.65 5.31 -6.45
N TRP A 134 27.92 6.19 -7.43
CA TRP A 134 29.28 6.53 -7.83
C TRP A 134 30.06 7.24 -6.71
N SER A 135 29.42 8.17 -6.00
CA SER A 135 30.01 8.84 -4.84
C SER A 135 30.36 7.85 -3.75
N GLU A 136 29.43 6.97 -3.37
CA GLU A 136 29.64 5.94 -2.34
C GLU A 136 30.77 4.96 -2.71
N TYR A 137 30.89 4.61 -4.01
CA TYR A 137 31.98 3.80 -4.53
C TYR A 137 33.33 4.52 -4.42
N THR A 138 33.39 5.81 -4.77
CA THR A 138 34.66 6.56 -4.78
C THR A 138 35.23 6.88 -3.39
N ILE A 139 34.33 7.04 -2.39
CA ILE A 139 34.73 7.27 -0.99
C ILE A 139 34.89 5.98 -0.17
N ASP A 140 34.66 4.80 -0.80
CA ASP A 140 34.65 3.48 -0.13
C ASP A 140 33.77 3.48 1.15
N SER A 141 32.56 4.07 1.01
CA SER A 141 31.60 4.15 2.11
C SER A 141 31.13 2.76 2.51
N ARG A 142 31.20 2.46 3.81
CA ARG A 142 30.87 1.15 4.36
C ARG A 142 29.76 1.25 5.39
N SER A 143 29.02 0.15 5.56
CA SER A 143 27.99 0.07 6.58
C SER A 143 28.57 0.21 8.00
N TRP A 144 27.77 0.78 8.90
CA TRP A 144 28.10 0.88 10.32
C TRP A 144 27.98 -0.45 11.08
N GLY A 145 27.43 -1.49 10.43
CA GLY A 145 27.31 -2.83 10.99
C GLY A 145 28.64 -3.58 11.05
N LEU A 146 28.65 -4.70 11.78
CA LEU A 146 29.84 -5.55 11.94
C LEU A 146 30.32 -6.18 10.61
N LEU A 147 29.42 -6.25 9.59
CA LEU A 147 29.80 -6.77 8.27
C LEU A 147 30.64 -5.81 7.44
N SER A 148 30.60 -4.50 7.77
CA SER A 148 31.32 -3.46 7.01
C SER A 148 31.13 -3.57 5.49
N VAL A 149 29.88 -3.79 5.05
CA VAL A 149 29.55 -3.98 3.63
C VAL A 149 29.76 -2.69 2.86
N PRO A 150 30.41 -2.69 1.68
CA PRO A 150 30.49 -1.52 0.81
C PRO A 150 29.06 -1.11 0.37
N LEU A 151 28.62 0.10 0.73
CA LEU A 151 27.23 0.54 0.57
C LEU A 151 26.78 0.64 -0.90
N TRP A 152 27.73 0.90 -1.83
CA TRP A 152 27.40 0.96 -3.26
C TRP A 152 26.80 -0.35 -3.80
N ILE A 153 27.07 -1.52 -3.16
CA ILE A 153 26.55 -2.82 -3.59
C ILE A 153 25.02 -2.89 -3.38
N PRO A 154 24.49 -2.76 -2.14
CA PRO A 154 23.03 -2.80 -1.94
C PRO A 154 22.33 -1.58 -2.56
N GLN A 155 22.96 -0.41 -2.63
CA GLN A 155 22.42 0.79 -3.28
C GLN A 155 22.29 0.64 -4.80
N SER A 156 23.13 -0.18 -5.44
CA SER A 156 23.03 -0.49 -6.86
C SER A 156 21.72 -1.21 -7.22
N MET A 157 21.08 -1.93 -6.28
CA MET A 157 19.78 -2.55 -6.48
C MET A 157 18.66 -1.49 -6.64
N VAL A 158 18.78 -0.37 -5.92
CA VAL A 158 17.86 0.78 -6.04
C VAL A 158 17.97 1.38 -7.44
N LEU A 159 19.20 1.65 -7.88
CA LEU A 159 19.49 2.17 -9.22
C LEU A 159 18.95 1.25 -10.31
N LEU A 160 19.26 -0.05 -10.23
CA LEU A 160 18.82 -1.04 -11.22
C LEU A 160 17.29 -1.13 -11.27
N GLY A 161 16.63 -1.16 -10.11
CA GLY A 161 15.18 -1.24 -10.02
C GLY A 161 14.48 -0.01 -10.62
N MET A 162 14.97 1.19 -10.32
CA MET A 162 14.45 2.44 -10.88
C MET A 162 14.71 2.55 -12.39
N ALA A 163 15.85 2.07 -12.88
CA ALA A 163 16.14 2.01 -14.31
C ALA A 163 15.19 1.03 -15.06
N VAL A 164 14.93 -0.15 -14.47
CA VAL A 164 13.96 -1.11 -15.00
C VAL A 164 12.54 -0.55 -14.97
N LEU A 165 12.16 0.20 -13.94
CA LEU A 165 10.88 0.91 -13.88
C LEU A 165 10.77 1.93 -15.01
N LEU A 166 11.80 2.76 -15.22
CA LEU A 166 11.84 3.74 -16.32
C LEU A 166 11.60 3.08 -17.68
N ILE A 167 12.32 2.00 -17.97
CA ILE A 167 12.17 1.23 -19.20
C ILE A 167 10.76 0.63 -19.30
N ALA A 168 10.19 0.13 -18.22
CA ALA A 168 8.85 -0.43 -18.20
C ALA A 168 7.77 0.63 -18.46
N MET A 169 7.93 1.85 -17.90
CA MET A 169 7.03 2.98 -18.15
C MET A 169 7.07 3.43 -19.61
N LEU A 170 8.24 3.63 -20.19
CA LEU A 170 8.40 3.99 -21.60
C LEU A 170 7.76 2.94 -22.52
N ASN A 171 8.00 1.66 -22.29
CA ASN A 171 7.41 0.58 -23.08
C ASN A 171 5.88 0.47 -22.95
N ARG A 172 5.29 0.88 -21.82
CA ARG A 172 3.83 0.91 -21.66
C ARG A 172 3.19 2.00 -22.51
N MET A 173 3.83 3.15 -22.63
CA MET A 173 3.37 4.26 -23.47
C MET A 173 3.27 3.87 -24.94
N ASP A 174 4.19 3.02 -25.44
CA ASP A 174 4.17 2.53 -26.81
C ASP A 174 2.88 1.79 -27.18
N ARG A 175 2.27 1.09 -26.24
CA ARG A 175 1.02 0.35 -26.47
C ARG A 175 -0.19 1.25 -26.66
N HIS A 176 -0.15 2.48 -26.16
CA HIS A 176 -1.23 3.44 -26.28
C HIS A 176 -1.09 4.35 -27.49
N SER A 177 0.06 4.32 -28.17
CA SER A 177 0.37 5.10 -29.37
C SER A 177 0.21 4.27 -30.66
N ALA A 178 -0.95 3.66 -30.86
CA ALA A 178 -1.26 2.87 -32.05
C ALA A 178 -1.12 3.75 -33.32
N GLY A 179 -0.05 3.54 -34.10
CA GLY A 179 0.20 4.24 -35.34
C GLY A 179 1.59 4.84 -35.50
N LEU A 180 2.39 4.91 -34.45
CA LEU A 180 3.78 5.39 -34.58
C LEU A 180 4.66 4.35 -35.28
N ARG A 181 5.48 4.82 -36.21
CA ARG A 181 6.53 3.97 -36.83
C ARG A 181 7.50 3.55 -35.71
N ARG A 182 7.91 2.28 -35.69
CA ARG A 182 8.85 1.72 -34.71
C ARG A 182 10.10 2.60 -34.48
N ALA A 183 10.58 3.25 -35.55
CA ALA A 183 11.70 4.17 -35.47
C ALA A 183 11.44 5.36 -34.53
N ALA A 184 10.23 5.95 -34.54
CA ALA A 184 9.89 7.08 -33.65
C ALA A 184 9.84 6.66 -32.18
N GLN A 185 9.38 5.44 -31.88
CA GLN A 185 9.41 4.87 -30.53
C GLN A 185 10.85 4.71 -30.02
N TRP A 186 11.73 4.16 -30.86
CA TRP A 186 13.16 4.03 -30.53
C TRP A 186 13.83 5.38 -30.28
N ILE A 187 13.56 6.36 -31.15
CA ILE A 187 14.10 7.72 -30.99
C ILE A 187 13.63 8.32 -29.67
N SER A 188 12.36 8.17 -29.35
CA SER A 188 11.79 8.68 -28.11
C SER A 188 12.44 8.08 -26.85
N HIS A 189 12.54 6.74 -26.77
CA HIS A 189 13.20 6.07 -25.63
C HIS A 189 14.67 6.47 -25.53
N SER A 190 15.38 6.49 -26.67
CA SER A 190 16.78 6.91 -26.72
C SER A 190 16.96 8.36 -26.26
N THR A 191 15.99 9.24 -26.55
CA THR A 191 16.03 10.66 -26.12
C THR A 191 16.01 10.78 -24.59
N VAL A 192 15.14 10.02 -23.90
CA VAL A 192 15.10 10.05 -22.41
C VAL A 192 16.37 9.46 -21.83
N ILE A 193 16.83 8.32 -22.33
CA ILE A 193 18.08 7.68 -21.87
C ILE A 193 19.28 8.61 -22.11
N LEU A 194 19.38 9.21 -23.29
CA LEU A 194 20.43 10.18 -23.60
C LEU A 194 20.34 11.42 -22.71
N GLY A 195 19.12 11.89 -22.41
CA GLY A 195 18.90 12.97 -21.46
C GLY A 195 19.46 12.64 -20.07
N CYS A 196 19.24 11.44 -19.56
CA CYS A 196 19.83 10.98 -18.30
C CYS A 196 21.37 10.93 -18.38
N LEU A 197 21.95 10.42 -19.48
CA LEU A 197 23.39 10.36 -19.68
C LEU A 197 24.02 11.76 -19.76
N LEU A 198 23.41 12.68 -20.50
CA LEU A 198 23.84 14.07 -20.59
C LEU A 198 23.76 14.77 -19.24
N ALA A 199 22.70 14.51 -18.46
CA ALA A 199 22.55 15.06 -17.11
C ALA A 199 23.67 14.58 -16.17
N ILE A 200 24.20 13.37 -16.33
CA ILE A 200 25.37 12.88 -15.58
C ILE A 200 26.60 13.74 -15.91
N LEU A 201 26.79 14.11 -17.17
CA LEU A 201 27.97 14.85 -17.62
C LEU A 201 27.93 16.33 -17.23
N ILE A 202 26.78 16.99 -17.38
CA ILE A 202 26.63 18.45 -17.23
C ILE A 202 25.82 18.90 -16.01
N GLY A 203 25.25 17.95 -15.27
CA GLY A 203 24.31 18.25 -14.18
C GLY A 203 24.91 18.97 -12.96
N ASN A 204 26.23 19.13 -12.91
CA ASN A 204 26.91 19.89 -11.86
C ASN A 204 26.82 21.41 -12.06
N HIS A 205 26.48 21.85 -13.25
CA HIS A 205 26.28 23.26 -13.53
C HIS A 205 24.90 23.70 -13.11
N SER A 206 24.78 24.92 -12.65
CA SER A 206 23.52 25.56 -12.28
C SER A 206 23.45 26.96 -12.88
N PHE A 207 22.25 27.42 -13.15
CA PHE A 207 21.99 28.79 -13.61
C PHE A 207 20.81 29.38 -12.79
N GLU A 208 20.77 30.68 -12.72
CA GLU A 208 19.65 31.36 -12.04
C GLU A 208 18.43 31.45 -12.97
N PHE A 209 17.28 31.00 -12.47
CA PHE A 209 16.02 31.11 -13.13
C PHE A 209 14.95 31.60 -12.13
N LEU A 210 14.34 32.75 -12.38
CA LEU A 210 13.33 33.37 -11.49
C LEU A 210 13.81 33.49 -10.02
N GLY A 211 15.08 33.82 -9.79
CA GLY A 211 15.65 33.98 -8.45
C GLY A 211 16.02 32.65 -7.76
N SER A 212 15.74 31.50 -8.40
CA SER A 212 16.14 30.18 -7.91
C SER A 212 17.25 29.60 -8.75
N ARG A 213 18.20 28.92 -8.11
CA ARG A 213 19.26 28.20 -8.82
C ARG A 213 18.73 26.85 -9.29
N VAL A 214 18.68 26.64 -10.59
CA VAL A 214 18.20 25.39 -11.22
C VAL A 214 19.38 24.61 -11.77
N SER A 215 19.37 23.29 -11.53
CA SER A 215 20.40 22.38 -12.08
C SER A 215 20.19 22.18 -13.58
N SER A 216 21.27 22.30 -14.37
CA SER A 216 21.25 22.00 -15.81
C SER A 216 20.82 20.58 -16.12
N GLY A 217 21.16 19.60 -15.26
CA GLY A 217 20.71 18.22 -15.40
C GLY A 217 19.19 18.06 -15.33
N LEU A 218 18.52 18.78 -14.45
CA LEU A 218 17.06 18.78 -14.35
C LEU A 218 16.40 19.30 -15.64
N VAL A 219 16.95 20.40 -16.20
CA VAL A 219 16.44 20.99 -17.45
C VAL A 219 16.66 20.08 -18.66
N VAL A 220 17.80 19.40 -18.72
CA VAL A 220 18.10 18.43 -19.79
C VAL A 220 17.13 17.26 -19.76
N ILE A 221 16.86 16.68 -18.57
CA ILE A 221 15.89 15.59 -18.41
C ILE A 221 14.47 16.09 -18.75
N ALA A 222 14.09 17.27 -18.27
CA ALA A 222 12.79 17.86 -18.61
C ALA A 222 12.63 18.03 -20.13
N GLY A 223 13.63 18.60 -20.80
CA GLY A 223 13.67 18.75 -22.25
C GLY A 223 13.56 17.40 -22.99
N ALA A 224 14.29 16.40 -22.53
CA ALA A 224 14.24 15.05 -23.10
C ALA A 224 12.84 14.42 -22.96
N CYS A 225 12.19 14.57 -21.79
CA CYS A 225 10.82 14.10 -21.55
C CYS A 225 9.81 14.84 -22.43
N ILE A 226 9.95 16.17 -22.59
CA ILE A 226 9.08 17.00 -23.42
C ILE A 226 9.19 16.57 -24.91
N ILE A 227 10.41 16.43 -25.41
CA ILE A 227 10.65 15.98 -26.79
C ILE A 227 10.07 14.57 -27.00
N SER A 228 10.32 13.66 -26.07
CA SER A 228 9.82 12.30 -26.12
C SER A 228 8.28 12.26 -26.08
N ALA A 229 7.64 13.05 -25.22
CA ALA A 229 6.19 13.17 -25.14
C ALA A 229 5.58 13.71 -26.45
N GLY A 230 6.27 14.67 -27.09
CA GLY A 230 5.89 15.19 -28.40
C GLY A 230 5.97 14.15 -29.51
N LEU A 231 7.01 13.34 -29.51
CA LEU A 231 7.19 12.24 -30.48
C LEU A 231 6.12 11.14 -30.32
N HIS A 232 5.71 10.82 -29.06
CA HIS A 232 4.72 9.78 -28.78
C HIS A 232 3.26 10.22 -29.00
N HIS A 233 2.90 11.39 -28.50
CA HIS A 233 1.50 11.82 -28.40
C HIS A 233 1.22 13.15 -29.12
N GLY A 234 2.22 13.68 -29.82
CA GLY A 234 2.13 14.90 -30.60
C GLY A 234 2.38 16.18 -29.79
N TRP A 235 2.47 17.31 -30.50
CA TRP A 235 2.89 18.61 -29.94
C TRP A 235 2.02 19.13 -28.78
N ARG A 236 0.72 18.75 -28.75
CA ARG A 236 -0.19 19.11 -27.66
C ARG A 236 0.24 18.51 -26.33
N MET A 237 0.70 17.25 -26.33
CA MET A 237 1.22 16.60 -25.14
C MET A 237 2.54 17.25 -24.68
N ALA A 238 3.46 17.50 -25.61
CA ALA A 238 4.69 18.25 -25.30
C ALA A 238 4.39 19.58 -24.65
N LEU A 239 3.43 20.36 -25.20
CA LEU A 239 3.01 21.64 -24.65
C LEU A 239 2.40 21.48 -23.24
N SER A 240 1.57 20.45 -23.01
CA SER A 240 0.96 20.21 -21.69
C SER A 240 2.03 19.87 -20.64
N VAL A 241 2.99 19.03 -20.96
CA VAL A 241 4.11 18.69 -20.06
C VAL A 241 4.99 19.92 -19.79
N THR A 242 5.34 20.67 -20.84
CA THR A 242 6.09 21.93 -20.69
C THR A 242 5.37 22.92 -19.78
N LEU A 243 4.08 23.16 -20.05
CA LEU A 243 3.28 24.10 -19.26
C LEU A 243 3.22 23.70 -17.79
N SER A 244 3.02 22.41 -17.51
CA SER A 244 2.94 21.92 -16.12
C SER A 244 4.26 22.01 -15.38
N LEU A 245 5.37 21.65 -16.01
CA LEU A 245 6.68 21.79 -15.39
C LEU A 245 7.04 23.26 -15.19
N THR A 246 6.69 24.13 -16.15
CA THR A 246 6.92 25.58 -16.04
C THR A 246 6.02 26.21 -14.98
N VAL A 247 4.72 25.90 -14.95
CA VAL A 247 3.78 26.39 -13.94
C VAL A 247 4.18 25.88 -12.55
N GLY A 248 4.56 24.60 -12.44
CA GLY A 248 5.10 24.06 -11.19
C GLY A 248 6.34 24.83 -10.74
N ALA A 249 7.34 24.98 -11.62
CA ALA A 249 8.54 25.75 -11.33
C ALA A 249 8.23 27.19 -10.92
N PHE A 250 7.33 27.87 -11.64
CA PHE A 250 6.91 29.23 -11.32
C PHE A 250 6.17 29.34 -9.98
N ALA A 251 5.24 28.41 -9.71
CA ALA A 251 4.51 28.37 -8.44
C ALA A 251 5.45 28.19 -7.25
N TYR A 252 6.43 27.27 -7.37
CA TYR A 252 7.43 27.09 -6.31
C TYR A 252 8.42 28.26 -6.21
N ALA A 253 8.83 28.86 -7.34
CA ALA A 253 9.70 30.04 -7.31
C ALA A 253 8.98 31.27 -6.71
N ALA A 254 7.69 31.42 -6.95
CA ALA A 254 6.87 32.49 -6.36
C ALA A 254 6.73 32.35 -4.81
N THR A 255 7.01 31.17 -4.25
CA THR A 255 7.04 30.95 -2.79
C THR A 255 8.41 31.27 -2.17
N SER A 256 9.38 31.75 -2.94
CA SER A 256 10.62 32.26 -2.39
C SER A 256 10.33 33.48 -1.52
N GLY A 257 10.45 33.33 -0.18
CA GLY A 257 10.01 34.33 0.80
C GLY A 257 8.58 34.18 1.35
N ALA A 258 7.82 33.19 0.90
CA ALA A 258 6.50 32.85 1.43
C ALA A 258 6.59 32.22 2.83
N SER A 259 5.48 32.32 3.58
CA SER A 259 5.38 31.66 4.88
C SER A 259 5.36 30.13 4.73
N SER A 260 5.80 29.40 5.76
CA SER A 260 5.76 27.93 5.78
C SER A 260 4.34 27.37 5.55
N LEU A 261 3.29 28.12 5.92
CA LEU A 261 1.90 27.74 5.67
C LEU A 261 1.56 27.76 4.18
N GLU A 262 1.99 28.83 3.45
CA GLU A 262 1.75 28.94 2.01
C GLU A 262 2.50 27.86 1.24
N VAL A 263 3.73 27.55 1.65
CA VAL A 263 4.51 26.45 1.10
C VAL A 263 3.81 25.11 1.35
N GLY A 264 3.32 24.88 2.56
CA GLY A 264 2.57 23.66 2.91
C GLY A 264 1.29 23.50 2.10
N LEU A 265 0.53 24.58 1.91
CA LEU A 265 -0.66 24.58 1.07
C LEU A 265 -0.33 24.28 -0.39
N LEU A 266 0.74 24.88 -0.94
CA LEU A 266 1.19 24.60 -2.30
C LEU A 266 1.56 23.13 -2.49
N LEU A 267 2.32 22.54 -1.55
CA LEU A 267 2.70 21.14 -1.59
C LEU A 267 1.46 20.23 -1.56
N LEU A 268 0.50 20.54 -0.68
CA LEU A 268 -0.74 19.78 -0.56
C LEU A 268 -1.59 19.88 -1.83
N VAL A 269 -1.77 21.08 -2.36
CA VAL A 269 -2.53 21.32 -3.61
C VAL A 269 -1.87 20.60 -4.79
N ALA A 270 -0.54 20.69 -4.92
CA ALA A 270 0.20 20.00 -5.97
C ALA A 270 0.01 18.47 -5.88
N LEU A 271 0.09 17.93 -4.67
CA LEU A 271 -0.14 16.49 -4.43
C LEU A 271 -1.57 16.09 -4.83
N ILE A 272 -2.59 16.82 -4.38
CA ILE A 272 -4.00 16.54 -4.72
C ILE A 272 -4.21 16.61 -6.24
N VAL A 273 -3.60 17.59 -6.91
CA VAL A 273 -3.69 17.72 -8.37
C VAL A 273 -3.05 16.52 -9.06
N PHE A 274 -1.84 16.11 -8.68
CA PHE A 274 -1.17 14.95 -9.30
C PHE A 274 -1.95 13.65 -9.08
N LEU A 275 -2.48 13.45 -7.88
CA LEU A 275 -3.32 12.29 -7.58
C LEU A 275 -4.65 12.34 -8.36
N GLY A 276 -5.26 13.53 -8.46
CA GLY A 276 -6.49 13.74 -9.24
C GLY A 276 -6.31 13.52 -10.75
N LEU A 277 -5.10 13.70 -11.27
CA LEU A 277 -4.74 13.36 -12.66
C LEU A 277 -4.57 11.85 -12.88
N GLY A 278 -4.73 11.02 -11.84
CA GLY A 278 -4.57 9.57 -11.92
C GLY A 278 -3.11 9.11 -11.88
N MET A 279 -2.20 9.93 -11.37
CA MET A 279 -0.82 9.53 -11.11
C MET A 279 -0.77 8.47 -10.01
N GLU A 280 0.19 7.55 -10.09
CA GLU A 280 0.47 6.59 -9.01
C GLU A 280 0.87 7.34 -7.74
N VAL A 281 0.34 6.93 -6.58
CA VAL A 281 0.51 7.64 -5.31
C VAL A 281 2.00 7.84 -4.98
N ALA A 282 2.81 6.79 -5.14
CA ALA A 282 4.25 6.87 -4.89
C ALA A 282 4.96 7.90 -5.77
N LEU A 283 4.59 7.95 -7.07
CA LEU A 283 5.17 8.90 -8.01
C LEU A 283 4.66 10.32 -7.77
N GLY A 284 3.39 10.48 -7.39
CA GLY A 284 2.80 11.78 -7.02
C GLY A 284 3.48 12.39 -5.80
N LEU A 285 3.68 11.60 -4.74
CA LEU A 285 4.43 12.00 -3.54
C LEU A 285 5.89 12.35 -3.88
N GLY A 286 6.55 11.46 -4.62
CA GLY A 286 7.94 11.66 -5.03
C GLY A 286 8.12 12.90 -5.91
N LEU A 287 7.23 13.13 -6.89
CA LEU A 287 7.30 14.31 -7.76
C LEU A 287 7.04 15.60 -6.99
N THR A 288 6.03 15.62 -6.12
CA THR A 288 5.75 16.80 -5.26
C THR A 288 6.96 17.13 -4.39
N GLY A 289 7.56 16.11 -3.77
CA GLY A 289 8.80 16.25 -3.01
C GLY A 289 9.97 16.71 -3.87
N LEU A 290 10.17 16.13 -5.07
CA LEU A 290 11.21 16.54 -6.01
C LEU A 290 11.09 18.02 -6.40
N LEU A 291 9.89 18.49 -6.72
CA LEU A 291 9.66 19.90 -7.05
C LEU A 291 9.97 20.80 -5.85
N GLY A 292 9.57 20.40 -4.65
CA GLY A 292 9.95 21.11 -3.43
C GLY A 292 11.47 21.16 -3.22
N LEU A 293 12.18 20.05 -3.43
CA LEU A 293 13.64 20.00 -3.37
C LEU A 293 14.31 20.90 -4.40
N ALA A 294 13.75 20.93 -5.60
CA ALA A 294 14.36 21.66 -6.73
C ALA A 294 14.25 23.18 -6.59
N PHE A 295 13.17 23.70 -5.98
CA PHE A 295 12.84 25.12 -6.00
C PHE A 295 12.77 25.78 -4.63
N LEU A 296 12.47 25.03 -3.56
CA LEU A 296 12.38 25.57 -2.20
C LEU A 296 13.71 25.46 -1.43
N LEU A 297 14.63 24.59 -1.89
CA LEU A 297 15.84 24.24 -1.18
C LEU A 297 17.10 24.63 -1.97
N PRO A 298 18.25 24.80 -1.30
CA PRO A 298 19.52 24.98 -2.00
C PRO A 298 19.80 23.80 -2.94
N LEU A 299 20.36 24.06 -4.11
CA LEU A 299 20.65 23.07 -5.17
C LEU A 299 21.38 21.80 -4.74
N GLN A 300 22.21 21.93 -3.73
CA GLN A 300 22.98 20.81 -3.15
C GLN A 300 22.05 19.70 -2.58
N GLN A 301 20.78 20.00 -2.37
CA GLN A 301 19.80 19.10 -1.77
C GLN A 301 19.10 18.17 -2.79
N LEU A 302 19.29 18.35 -4.10
CA LEU A 302 18.75 17.39 -5.11
C LEU A 302 19.32 15.98 -4.94
N SER A 303 20.53 15.83 -4.41
CA SER A 303 21.11 14.53 -4.05
C SER A 303 20.30 13.82 -2.95
N ALA A 304 19.53 14.54 -2.15
CA ALA A 304 18.66 13.98 -1.14
C ALA A 304 17.57 13.05 -1.74
N VAL A 305 17.22 13.20 -3.02
CA VAL A 305 16.31 12.26 -3.69
C VAL A 305 16.88 10.84 -3.62
N ALA A 306 18.15 10.66 -3.99
CA ALA A 306 18.77 9.33 -3.98
C ALA A 306 18.94 8.79 -2.55
N ASP A 307 19.34 9.66 -1.61
CA ASP A 307 19.45 9.31 -0.19
C ASP A 307 18.09 8.87 0.38
N ARG A 308 16.98 9.59 0.07
CA ARG A 308 15.64 9.24 0.53
C ARG A 308 15.09 7.99 -0.16
N LEU A 309 15.41 7.74 -1.42
CA LEU A 309 15.10 6.49 -2.09
C LEU A 309 15.75 5.29 -1.39
N TRP A 310 17.00 5.42 -0.99
CA TRP A 310 17.72 4.39 -0.25
C TRP A 310 17.17 4.22 1.18
N ASN A 311 17.18 5.29 1.98
CA ASN A 311 16.80 5.23 3.39
C ASN A 311 15.31 4.95 3.60
N GLY A 312 14.44 5.31 2.66
CA GLY A 312 13.00 5.05 2.72
C GLY A 312 12.63 3.56 2.71
N ALA A 313 13.49 2.69 2.15
CA ALA A 313 13.29 1.25 2.15
C ALA A 313 14.26 0.51 3.10
N ASN A 314 15.34 1.14 3.52
CA ASN A 314 16.41 0.55 4.31
C ASN A 314 16.06 0.53 5.81
N SER A 315 15.07 -0.27 6.20
CA SER A 315 14.67 -0.44 7.60
C SER A 315 14.29 -1.89 7.89
N PHE A 316 14.82 -2.42 9.00
CA PHE A 316 14.50 -3.78 9.44
C PHE A 316 13.01 -3.97 9.74
N THR A 317 12.32 -2.94 10.22
CA THR A 317 10.88 -2.99 10.51
C THR A 317 10.06 -3.34 9.26
N TYR A 318 10.49 -2.91 8.07
CA TYR A 318 9.80 -3.23 6.83
C TYR A 318 9.98 -4.68 6.38
N SER A 319 10.93 -5.42 6.96
CA SER A 319 11.07 -6.87 6.69
C SER A 319 9.85 -7.67 7.16
N ALA A 320 9.07 -7.15 8.10
CA ALA A 320 7.81 -7.75 8.52
C ALA A 320 6.77 -7.79 7.38
N VAL A 321 6.75 -6.78 6.52
CA VAL A 321 5.75 -6.65 5.44
C VAL A 321 5.79 -7.85 4.47
N PRO A 322 6.91 -8.19 3.82
CA PRO A 322 6.96 -9.37 2.95
C PRO A 322 6.67 -10.67 3.70
N MET A 323 7.02 -10.80 4.96
CA MET A 323 6.78 -12.02 5.73
C MET A 323 5.29 -12.24 6.00
N PHE A 324 4.54 -11.21 6.41
CA PHE A 324 3.10 -11.32 6.60
C PHE A 324 2.33 -11.48 5.28
N ILE A 325 2.77 -10.81 4.19
CA ILE A 325 2.19 -11.02 2.85
C ILE A 325 2.39 -12.46 2.40
N LEU A 326 3.59 -13.02 2.60
CA LEU A 326 3.90 -14.42 2.25
C LEU A 326 3.04 -15.40 3.03
N MET A 327 2.91 -15.19 4.34
CA MET A 327 2.03 -15.98 5.20
C MET A 327 0.60 -15.99 4.64
N GLY A 328 0.04 -14.82 4.35
CA GLY A 328 -1.29 -14.67 3.78
C GLY A 328 -1.44 -15.34 2.41
N SER A 329 -0.50 -15.12 1.49
CA SER A 329 -0.52 -15.68 0.14
C SER A 329 -0.49 -17.21 0.15
N ILE A 330 0.34 -17.85 0.98
CA ILE A 330 0.40 -19.31 1.14
C ILE A 330 -0.95 -19.85 1.62
N LEU A 331 -1.55 -19.23 2.65
CA LEU A 331 -2.83 -19.67 3.21
C LEU A 331 -4.00 -19.48 2.23
N MET A 332 -4.04 -18.36 1.52
CA MET A 332 -5.08 -18.09 0.53
C MET A 332 -5.09 -19.13 -0.59
N ARG A 333 -3.92 -19.51 -1.08
CA ARG A 333 -3.75 -20.50 -2.18
C ARG A 333 -4.00 -21.94 -1.73
N SER A 334 -3.91 -22.22 -0.44
CA SER A 334 -4.15 -23.56 0.10
C SER A 334 -5.64 -23.97 0.13
N GLY A 335 -6.58 -23.03 -0.13
CA GLY A 335 -8.01 -23.30 -0.07
C GLY A 335 -8.57 -23.56 1.34
N ILE A 336 -7.75 -23.39 2.37
CA ILE A 336 -8.14 -23.59 3.78
C ILE A 336 -9.28 -22.63 4.18
N THR A 337 -9.38 -21.46 3.56
CA THR A 337 -10.41 -20.43 3.80
C THR A 337 -11.85 -20.94 3.63
N VAL A 338 -12.09 -21.85 2.68
CA VAL A 338 -13.42 -22.45 2.48
C VAL A 338 -13.78 -23.33 3.69
N GLY A 339 -12.81 -24.09 4.22
CA GLY A 339 -13.01 -24.90 5.43
C GLY A 339 -13.36 -24.05 6.66
N LEU A 340 -12.73 -22.88 6.81
CA LEU A 340 -13.02 -21.93 7.88
C LEU A 340 -14.46 -21.42 7.82
N PHE A 341 -14.89 -20.97 6.63
CA PHE A 341 -16.26 -20.48 6.44
C PHE A 341 -17.31 -21.57 6.74
N ASN A 342 -17.09 -22.80 6.29
CA ASN A 342 -17.97 -23.94 6.56
C ASN A 342 -18.04 -24.28 8.05
N ALA A 343 -16.92 -24.21 8.76
CA ALA A 343 -16.89 -24.43 10.19
C ALA A 343 -17.71 -23.38 10.96
N LEU A 344 -17.47 -22.10 10.68
CA LEU A 344 -18.24 -21.02 11.31
C LEU A 344 -19.73 -21.12 10.97
N THR A 345 -20.07 -21.52 9.75
CA THR A 345 -21.47 -21.79 9.34
C THR A 345 -22.08 -22.90 10.19
N ALA A 346 -21.35 -23.99 10.46
CA ALA A 346 -21.87 -25.08 11.27
C ALA A 346 -22.09 -24.67 12.75
N TRP A 347 -21.19 -23.83 13.29
CA TRP A 347 -21.29 -23.35 14.68
C TRP A 347 -22.33 -22.27 14.87
N MET A 348 -22.45 -21.33 13.92
CA MET A 348 -23.35 -20.18 13.99
C MET A 348 -24.72 -20.42 13.32
N GLY A 349 -24.93 -21.54 12.64
CA GLY A 349 -26.12 -21.82 11.84
C GLY A 349 -27.45 -21.84 12.62
N ARG A 350 -27.43 -21.92 13.96
CA ARG A 350 -28.61 -21.81 14.81
C ARG A 350 -29.05 -20.37 15.10
N LEU A 351 -28.13 -19.40 14.93
CA LEU A 351 -28.42 -18.01 15.18
C LEU A 351 -29.28 -17.42 14.06
N PRO A 352 -30.22 -16.50 14.36
CA PRO A 352 -30.86 -15.71 13.31
C PRO A 352 -29.78 -14.97 12.50
N GLY A 353 -29.77 -15.13 11.19
CA GLY A 353 -28.70 -14.60 10.34
C GLY A 353 -27.38 -15.39 10.42
N GLY A 354 -27.43 -16.70 10.71
CA GLY A 354 -26.25 -17.54 10.97
C GLY A 354 -25.15 -17.47 9.94
N LEU A 355 -25.48 -17.42 8.63
CA LEU A 355 -24.48 -17.24 7.56
C LEU A 355 -23.84 -15.83 7.58
N ALA A 356 -24.58 -14.79 7.91
CA ALA A 356 -24.03 -13.44 8.02
C ALA A 356 -23.06 -13.35 9.22
N HIS A 357 -23.38 -14.00 10.35
CA HIS A 357 -22.45 -14.15 11.47
C HIS A 357 -21.20 -14.93 11.07
N ALA A 358 -21.36 -16.04 10.34
CA ALA A 358 -20.23 -16.82 9.84
C ALA A 358 -19.35 -16.01 8.87
N THR A 359 -19.96 -15.17 8.03
CA THR A 359 -19.27 -14.26 7.12
C THR A 359 -18.41 -13.24 7.87
N ILE A 360 -18.97 -12.58 8.90
CA ILE A 360 -18.25 -11.61 9.73
C ILE A 360 -17.15 -12.31 10.53
N GLY A 361 -17.45 -13.46 11.16
CA GLY A 361 -16.47 -14.25 11.89
C GLY A 361 -15.32 -14.75 11.01
N ALA A 362 -15.63 -15.22 9.80
CA ALA A 362 -14.61 -15.58 8.81
C ALA A 362 -13.78 -14.37 8.42
N GLY A 363 -14.40 -13.18 8.30
CA GLY A 363 -13.73 -11.90 8.07
C GLY A 363 -12.70 -11.60 9.14
N GLY A 364 -13.11 -11.67 10.41
CA GLY A 364 -12.23 -11.40 11.54
C GLY A 364 -11.04 -12.37 11.63
N ILE A 365 -11.27 -13.67 11.41
CA ILE A 365 -10.18 -14.65 11.40
C ILE A 365 -9.29 -14.48 10.17
N PHE A 366 -9.88 -14.24 9.00
CA PHE A 366 -9.11 -14.01 7.77
C PHE A 366 -8.29 -12.71 7.84
N ALA A 367 -8.81 -11.70 8.52
CA ALA A 367 -8.12 -10.45 8.81
C ALA A 367 -6.76 -10.68 9.47
N ALA A 368 -6.73 -11.54 10.46
CA ALA A 368 -5.53 -11.85 11.26
C ALA A 368 -4.35 -12.45 10.46
N PHE A 369 -4.49 -12.78 9.20
CA PHE A 369 -3.37 -13.24 8.37
C PHE A 369 -3.29 -12.57 7.00
N SER A 370 -4.35 -11.92 6.51
CA SER A 370 -4.30 -11.19 5.25
C SER A 370 -3.71 -9.79 5.38
N GLY A 371 -3.92 -9.14 6.54
CA GLY A 371 -3.51 -7.76 6.80
C GLY A 371 -4.08 -6.73 5.82
N SER A 372 -5.14 -7.10 5.06
CA SER A 372 -5.74 -6.28 4.01
C SER A 372 -7.26 -6.44 3.97
N SER A 373 -7.99 -5.34 4.17
CA SER A 373 -9.45 -5.31 4.14
C SER A 373 -10.01 -5.61 2.75
N ILE A 374 -9.33 -5.14 1.70
CA ILE A 374 -9.73 -5.38 0.30
C ILE A 374 -9.62 -6.87 -0.04
N ALA A 375 -8.48 -7.50 0.31
CA ALA A 375 -8.27 -8.92 0.08
C ALA A 375 -9.24 -9.79 0.89
N THR A 376 -9.52 -9.39 2.14
CA THR A 376 -10.49 -10.05 3.03
C THR A 376 -11.88 -10.01 2.42
N ALA A 377 -12.37 -8.82 2.04
CA ALA A 377 -13.68 -8.65 1.43
C ALA A 377 -13.83 -9.41 0.10
N ALA A 378 -12.77 -9.40 -0.74
CA ALA A 378 -12.77 -10.12 -2.01
C ALA A 378 -12.87 -11.64 -1.82
N THR A 379 -12.07 -12.19 -0.90
CA THR A 379 -12.04 -13.64 -0.65
C THR A 379 -13.33 -14.15 -0.03
N ILE A 380 -13.82 -13.45 0.99
CA ILE A 380 -15.08 -13.81 1.66
C ILE A 380 -16.27 -13.56 0.75
N GLY A 381 -16.25 -12.44 0.01
CA GLY A 381 -17.30 -12.11 -0.94
C GLY A 381 -17.49 -13.18 -2.02
N LYS A 382 -16.39 -13.77 -2.51
CA LYS A 382 -16.43 -14.88 -3.46
C LYS A 382 -17.01 -16.16 -2.84
N THR A 383 -16.72 -16.43 -1.57
CA THR A 383 -17.16 -17.67 -0.90
C THR A 383 -18.57 -17.53 -0.32
N ALA A 384 -18.86 -16.44 0.40
CA ALA A 384 -20.10 -16.25 1.13
C ALA A 384 -21.22 -15.61 0.29
N GLY A 385 -20.88 -14.76 -0.70
CA GLY A 385 -21.87 -13.95 -1.40
C GLY A 385 -22.92 -14.77 -2.14
N GLN A 386 -22.48 -15.71 -2.97
CA GLN A 386 -23.39 -16.59 -3.70
C GLN A 386 -24.15 -17.54 -2.78
N GLU A 387 -23.49 -18.08 -1.77
CA GLU A 387 -24.07 -19.01 -0.80
C GLU A 387 -25.20 -18.32 0.00
N MET A 388 -24.99 -17.09 0.49
CA MET A 388 -26.02 -16.35 1.22
C MET A 388 -27.23 -16.03 0.33
N ILE A 389 -27.00 -15.55 -0.89
CA ILE A 389 -28.09 -15.23 -1.83
C ILE A 389 -28.88 -16.49 -2.19
N SER A 390 -28.22 -17.61 -2.46
CA SER A 390 -28.89 -18.89 -2.79
C SER A 390 -29.72 -19.45 -1.63
N ARG A 391 -29.37 -19.12 -0.39
CA ARG A 391 -30.12 -19.49 0.83
C ARG A 391 -31.17 -18.45 1.25
N GLY A 392 -31.53 -17.51 0.38
CA GLY A 392 -32.60 -16.55 0.61
C GLY A 392 -32.26 -15.35 1.47
N TYR A 393 -30.99 -15.06 1.71
CA TYR A 393 -30.58 -13.81 2.35
C TYR A 393 -30.83 -12.61 1.44
N SER A 394 -31.29 -11.51 2.01
CA SER A 394 -31.46 -10.28 1.23
C SER A 394 -30.11 -9.79 0.68
N PRO A 395 -30.07 -9.23 -0.55
CA PRO A 395 -28.84 -8.68 -1.11
C PRO A 395 -28.16 -7.64 -0.20
N ARG A 396 -28.95 -6.82 0.50
CA ARG A 396 -28.42 -5.80 1.44
C ARG A 396 -27.70 -6.41 2.63
N MET A 397 -28.30 -7.42 3.28
CA MET A 397 -27.66 -8.11 4.40
C MET A 397 -26.40 -8.86 3.94
N THR A 398 -26.47 -9.52 2.79
CA THR A 398 -25.33 -10.25 2.21
C THR A 398 -24.15 -9.32 1.95
N MET A 399 -24.38 -8.23 1.21
CA MET A 399 -23.31 -7.29 0.85
C MET A 399 -22.81 -6.52 2.07
N GLY A 400 -23.70 -6.15 3.00
CA GLY A 400 -23.33 -5.51 4.25
C GLY A 400 -22.46 -6.39 5.14
N ALA A 401 -22.83 -7.67 5.33
CA ALA A 401 -22.04 -8.60 6.14
C ALA A 401 -20.64 -8.84 5.54
N ILE A 402 -20.53 -8.91 4.20
CA ILE A 402 -19.23 -9.05 3.54
C ILE A 402 -18.42 -7.76 3.65
N ALA A 403 -19.04 -6.59 3.44
CA ALA A 403 -18.40 -5.30 3.60
C ALA A 403 -17.87 -5.13 5.04
N GLY A 404 -18.73 -5.30 6.04
CA GLY A 404 -18.37 -5.20 7.45
C GLY A 404 -17.32 -6.22 7.88
N GLY A 405 -17.48 -7.51 7.53
CA GLY A 405 -16.47 -8.52 7.81
C GLY A 405 -15.13 -8.23 7.13
N GLY A 406 -15.16 -7.62 5.94
CA GLY A 406 -13.97 -7.18 5.22
C GLY A 406 -13.20 -6.08 5.95
N THR A 407 -13.89 -5.13 6.60
CA THR A 407 -13.26 -4.01 7.31
C THR A 407 -12.46 -4.43 8.55
N LEU A 408 -12.54 -5.64 9.00
CA LEU A 408 -11.68 -6.13 10.09
C LEU A 408 -10.22 -6.34 9.66
N GLY A 409 -9.94 -6.29 8.34
CA GLY A 409 -8.66 -6.72 7.72
C GLY A 409 -7.43 -5.92 8.09
N ILE A 410 -7.55 -4.66 8.46
CA ILE A 410 -6.41 -3.84 8.91
C ILE A 410 -6.47 -3.49 10.39
N LEU A 411 -7.59 -3.78 11.07
CA LEU A 411 -7.77 -3.51 12.49
C LEU A 411 -7.25 -4.68 13.36
N ILE A 412 -7.58 -5.92 12.97
CA ILE A 412 -7.16 -7.12 13.71
C ILE A 412 -5.71 -7.46 13.31
N PRO A 413 -4.77 -7.51 14.27
CA PRO A 413 -3.37 -7.83 13.96
C PRO A 413 -3.17 -9.28 13.49
N PRO A 414 -2.06 -9.56 12.75
CA PRO A 414 -1.09 -8.61 12.24
C PRO A 414 -1.60 -7.79 11.06
N SER A 415 -1.32 -6.49 11.08
CA SER A 415 -1.81 -5.52 10.10
C SER A 415 -0.66 -4.78 9.42
N ILE A 416 -0.60 -4.80 8.09
CA ILE A 416 0.45 -4.12 7.32
C ILE A 416 0.39 -2.58 7.51
N PRO A 417 -0.78 -1.91 7.46
CA PRO A 417 -0.85 -0.48 7.74
C PRO A 417 -0.41 -0.10 9.15
N LEU A 418 -0.61 -0.95 10.16
CA LEU A 418 -0.08 -0.71 11.52
C LEU A 418 1.45 -0.79 11.58
N ILE A 419 2.07 -1.70 10.82
CA ILE A 419 3.55 -1.76 10.70
C ILE A 419 4.07 -0.46 10.09
N ILE A 420 3.44 -0.01 9.01
CA ILE A 420 3.83 1.20 8.28
C ILE A 420 3.62 2.45 9.16
N TYR A 421 2.49 2.55 9.83
CA TYR A 421 2.21 3.62 10.78
C TYR A 421 3.26 3.65 11.90
N GLY A 422 3.52 2.50 12.54
CA GLY A 422 4.51 2.39 13.60
C GLY A 422 5.90 2.81 13.16
N ALA A 423 6.32 2.39 11.96
CA ALA A 423 7.60 2.80 11.37
C ALA A 423 7.65 4.31 11.05
N ALA A 424 6.53 4.90 10.59
CA ALA A 424 6.45 6.32 10.23
C ALA A 424 6.50 7.26 11.44
N VAL A 425 5.88 6.87 12.57
CA VAL A 425 5.80 7.71 13.79
C VAL A 425 6.77 7.28 14.89
N GLY A 426 7.54 6.20 14.68
CA GLY A 426 8.44 5.65 15.69
C GLY A 426 7.74 4.90 16.83
N ALA A 427 6.47 4.48 16.64
CA ALA A 427 5.74 3.72 17.65
C ALA A 427 6.06 2.21 17.59
N PRO A 428 6.19 1.52 18.73
CA PRO A 428 6.50 0.10 18.76
C PRO A 428 5.40 -0.75 18.13
N VAL A 429 5.71 -1.46 17.04
CA VAL A 429 4.74 -2.27 16.27
C VAL A 429 4.12 -3.37 17.14
N THR A 430 4.87 -3.96 18.08
CA THR A 430 4.35 -4.96 19.02
C THR A 430 3.22 -4.41 19.87
N LEU A 431 3.38 -3.18 20.40
CA LEU A 431 2.35 -2.52 21.19
C LEU A 431 1.13 -2.12 20.33
N LEU A 432 1.36 -1.70 19.08
CA LEU A 432 0.28 -1.43 18.13
C LEU A 432 -0.55 -2.70 17.82
N PHE A 433 0.12 -3.84 17.68
CA PHE A 433 -0.57 -5.11 17.49
C PHE A 433 -1.37 -5.49 18.74
N ALA A 434 -0.81 -5.33 19.94
CA ALA A 434 -1.55 -5.54 21.19
C ALA A 434 -2.78 -4.64 21.27
N ALA A 435 -2.62 -3.37 20.94
CA ALA A 435 -3.68 -2.36 20.98
C ALA A 435 -4.85 -2.67 20.04
N GLY A 436 -4.60 -3.36 18.91
CA GLY A 436 -5.63 -3.71 17.93
C GLY A 436 -6.55 -4.86 18.34
N ILE A 437 -6.15 -5.71 19.31
CA ILE A 437 -6.89 -6.93 19.66
C ILE A 437 -8.25 -6.59 20.29
N ILE A 438 -8.25 -5.85 21.38
CA ILE A 438 -9.49 -5.57 22.10
C ILE A 438 -10.46 -4.75 21.25
N PRO A 439 -10.06 -3.63 20.62
CA PRO A 439 -10.95 -2.92 19.69
C PRO A 439 -11.44 -3.79 18.53
N GLY A 440 -10.58 -4.62 17.95
CA GLY A 440 -10.96 -5.55 16.88
C GLY A 440 -12.04 -6.54 17.30
N LEU A 441 -11.91 -7.11 18.52
CA LEU A 441 -12.93 -8.00 19.10
C LEU A 441 -14.22 -7.24 19.43
N VAL A 442 -14.14 -6.01 19.96
CA VAL A 442 -15.32 -5.17 20.23
C VAL A 442 -16.07 -4.88 18.93
N VAL A 443 -15.38 -4.50 17.87
CA VAL A 443 -15.98 -4.27 16.55
C VAL A 443 -16.59 -5.56 15.99
N LEU A 444 -15.89 -6.69 16.06
CA LEU A 444 -16.40 -7.99 15.62
C LEU A 444 -17.70 -8.36 16.34
N VAL A 445 -17.71 -8.29 17.66
CA VAL A 445 -18.88 -8.63 18.47
C VAL A 445 -20.04 -7.66 18.20
N SER A 446 -19.77 -6.35 18.12
CA SER A 446 -20.78 -5.34 17.82
C SER A 446 -21.42 -5.54 16.44
N MET A 447 -20.64 -5.94 15.42
CA MET A 447 -21.15 -6.30 14.08
C MET A 447 -22.04 -7.55 14.15
N MET A 448 -21.65 -8.56 14.93
CA MET A 448 -22.48 -9.76 15.13
C MET A 448 -23.79 -9.41 15.85
N LEU A 449 -23.76 -8.59 16.90
CA LEU A 449 -24.96 -8.12 17.59
C LEU A 449 -25.88 -7.31 16.66
N MET A 450 -25.31 -6.46 15.80
CA MET A 450 -26.09 -5.73 14.81
C MET A 450 -26.75 -6.67 13.80
N VAL A 451 -26.08 -7.68 13.29
CA VAL A 451 -26.66 -8.69 12.38
C VAL A 451 -27.77 -9.47 13.07
N LEU A 452 -27.58 -9.83 14.35
CA LEU A 452 -28.61 -10.48 15.14
C LEU A 452 -29.88 -9.60 15.24
N GLY A 453 -29.69 -8.34 15.63
CA GLY A 453 -30.78 -7.36 15.69
C GLY A 453 -31.47 -7.16 14.35
N TRP A 454 -30.68 -7.02 13.27
CA TRP A 454 -31.22 -6.87 11.91
C TRP A 454 -32.05 -8.10 11.48
N SER A 455 -31.55 -9.31 11.75
CA SER A 455 -32.24 -10.56 11.42
C SER A 455 -33.57 -10.74 12.17
N ILE A 456 -33.67 -10.22 13.39
CA ILE A 456 -34.89 -10.29 14.22
C ILE A 456 -35.89 -9.18 13.83
N LEU A 457 -35.39 -7.94 13.65
CA LEU A 457 -36.24 -6.77 13.43
C LEU A 457 -36.76 -6.64 11.99
N VAL A 458 -36.06 -7.22 10.99
CA VAL A 458 -36.43 -7.12 9.59
C VAL A 458 -36.73 -8.53 9.05
N PRO A 459 -38.02 -8.97 9.08
CA PRO A 459 -38.42 -10.29 8.56
C PRO A 459 -38.04 -10.45 7.10
N GLY A 460 -37.51 -11.63 6.75
CA GLY A 460 -37.08 -11.95 5.38
C GLY A 460 -35.69 -11.40 4.99
N SER A 461 -34.99 -10.72 5.88
CA SER A 461 -33.63 -10.28 5.64
C SER A 461 -32.61 -11.43 5.74
N ALA A 462 -32.85 -12.36 6.67
CA ALA A 462 -32.06 -13.56 6.90
C ALA A 462 -32.72 -14.77 6.22
N GLY A 463 -31.90 -15.64 5.62
CA GLY A 463 -32.35 -16.89 5.06
C GLY A 463 -32.66 -17.95 6.12
N GLU A 464 -32.94 -19.17 5.66
CA GLU A 464 -33.27 -20.27 6.56
C GLU A 464 -32.14 -20.65 7.51
N THR A 465 -32.48 -20.86 8.78
CA THR A 465 -31.56 -21.37 9.79
C THR A 465 -31.43 -22.89 9.67
N ARG A 466 -30.19 -23.38 9.57
CA ARG A 466 -29.91 -24.81 9.56
C ARG A 466 -29.38 -25.27 10.93
N ARG A 467 -29.96 -26.35 11.44
CA ARG A 467 -29.45 -27.00 12.66
C ARG A 467 -28.40 -28.04 12.26
N TYR A 468 -27.22 -27.90 12.84
CA TYR A 468 -26.13 -28.86 12.68
C TYR A 468 -26.04 -29.75 13.93
N THR A 469 -25.75 -31.04 13.73
CA THR A 469 -25.49 -31.99 14.81
C THR A 469 -24.14 -31.71 15.47
N TRP A 470 -23.95 -32.18 16.69
CA TRP A 470 -22.65 -32.03 17.37
C TRP A 470 -21.50 -32.69 16.59
N LYS A 471 -21.75 -33.81 15.93
CA LYS A 471 -20.76 -34.48 15.07
C LYS A 471 -20.35 -33.57 13.90
N GLU A 472 -21.31 -33.02 13.16
CA GLU A 472 -21.03 -32.06 12.06
C GLU A 472 -20.24 -30.85 12.53
N LYS A 473 -20.50 -30.35 13.76
CA LYS A 473 -19.75 -29.22 14.34
C LYS A 473 -18.31 -29.59 14.66
N LEU A 474 -18.06 -30.75 15.23
CA LEU A 474 -16.73 -31.23 15.54
C LEU A 474 -15.94 -31.54 14.28
N ASP A 475 -16.55 -32.22 13.31
CA ASP A 475 -15.92 -32.51 12.03
C ASP A 475 -15.56 -31.22 11.26
N ALA A 476 -16.42 -30.21 11.35
CA ALA A 476 -16.17 -28.88 10.77
C ALA A 476 -15.07 -28.10 11.49
N PHE A 477 -14.72 -28.42 12.74
CA PHE A 477 -13.67 -27.72 13.49
C PHE A 477 -12.26 -28.16 13.06
N ILE A 478 -12.07 -29.39 12.58
CA ILE A 478 -10.77 -29.91 12.16
C ILE A 478 -10.06 -29.01 11.12
N PRO A 479 -10.75 -28.49 10.08
CA PRO A 479 -10.14 -27.55 9.14
C PRO A 479 -9.75 -26.19 9.75
N VAL A 480 -10.27 -25.83 10.92
CA VAL A 480 -9.95 -24.56 11.61
C VAL A 480 -8.70 -24.67 12.46
N LEU A 481 -8.36 -25.89 12.92
CA LEU A 481 -7.22 -26.12 13.80
C LEU A 481 -5.90 -25.52 13.28
N PRO A 482 -5.55 -25.61 11.97
CA PRO A 482 -4.38 -24.95 11.44
C PRO A 482 -4.34 -23.43 11.65
N PHE A 483 -5.49 -22.77 11.55
CA PHE A 483 -5.59 -21.32 11.82
C PHE A 483 -5.37 -21.00 13.30
N VAL A 484 -5.97 -21.81 14.17
CA VAL A 484 -5.79 -21.62 15.62
C VAL A 484 -4.32 -21.79 16.00
N ILE A 485 -3.66 -22.83 15.47
CA ILE A 485 -2.22 -23.06 15.69
C ILE A 485 -1.41 -21.88 15.19
N LEU A 486 -1.67 -21.40 13.96
CA LEU A 486 -0.92 -20.30 13.37
C LEU A 486 -1.08 -19.01 14.18
N ILE A 487 -2.33 -18.60 14.44
CA ILE A 487 -2.63 -17.37 15.18
C ILE A 487 -2.03 -17.44 16.58
N THR A 488 -2.24 -18.55 17.29
CA THR A 488 -1.69 -18.74 18.64
C THR A 488 -0.16 -18.70 18.60
N SER A 489 0.50 -19.33 17.63
CA SER A 489 1.96 -19.32 17.51
C SER A 489 2.49 -17.90 17.29
N VAL A 490 1.92 -17.15 16.32
CA VAL A 490 2.36 -15.79 16.01
C VAL A 490 2.16 -14.85 17.21
N PHE A 491 1.01 -14.93 17.86
CA PHE A 491 0.74 -14.10 19.02
C PHE A 491 1.56 -14.49 20.25
N SER A 492 1.72 -15.79 20.52
CA SER A 492 2.55 -16.25 21.64
C SER A 492 4.00 -15.78 21.50
N VAL A 493 4.56 -15.89 20.30
CA VAL A 493 5.95 -15.48 20.03
C VAL A 493 6.11 -13.96 20.20
N LEU A 494 5.10 -13.15 19.82
CA LEU A 494 5.11 -11.70 19.98
C LEU A 494 4.93 -11.28 21.46
N TYR A 495 3.94 -11.85 22.15
CA TYR A 495 3.55 -11.37 23.50
C TYR A 495 4.41 -11.95 24.61
N LEU A 496 5.04 -13.09 24.40
CA LEU A 496 6.05 -13.61 25.33
C LEU A 496 7.41 -12.90 25.18
N GLY A 497 7.50 -11.89 24.28
CA GLY A 497 8.75 -11.20 24.01
C GLY A 497 9.80 -12.08 23.31
N ILE A 498 9.38 -13.23 22.77
CA ILE A 498 10.26 -14.19 22.09
C ILE A 498 10.76 -13.61 20.77
N ALA A 499 9.95 -12.91 20.01
CA ALA A 499 10.35 -12.39 18.70
C ALA A 499 9.81 -10.99 18.42
N THR A 500 10.57 -10.27 17.60
CA THR A 500 10.14 -9.01 17.00
C THR A 500 8.99 -9.25 15.98
N PRO A 501 8.25 -8.23 15.58
CA PRO A 501 7.21 -8.36 14.55
C PRO A 501 7.70 -8.98 13.24
N THR A 502 8.93 -8.67 12.83
CA THR A 502 9.56 -9.26 11.64
C THR A 502 9.76 -10.77 11.79
N GLU A 503 10.30 -11.19 12.91
CA GLU A 503 10.56 -12.59 13.23
C GLU A 503 9.26 -13.38 13.38
N ALA A 504 8.25 -12.79 14.02
CA ALA A 504 6.91 -13.37 14.13
C ALA A 504 6.25 -13.57 12.76
N GLY A 505 6.44 -12.63 11.84
CA GLY A 505 6.00 -12.77 10.44
C GLY A 505 6.69 -13.95 9.73
N ALA A 506 8.01 -14.11 9.92
CA ALA A 506 8.76 -15.22 9.35
C ALA A 506 8.34 -16.58 9.96
N VAL A 507 8.15 -16.64 11.27
CA VAL A 507 7.61 -17.83 11.97
C VAL A 507 6.22 -18.17 11.42
N GLY A 508 5.34 -17.15 11.24
CA GLY A 508 4.01 -17.34 10.67
C GLY A 508 4.06 -17.87 9.23
N ALA A 509 4.93 -17.34 8.39
CA ALA A 509 5.12 -17.80 7.01
C ALA A 509 5.67 -19.24 6.96
N ALA A 510 6.65 -19.57 7.81
CA ALA A 510 7.20 -20.90 7.93
C ALA A 510 6.14 -21.92 8.40
N ILE A 511 5.38 -21.60 9.45
CA ILE A 511 4.29 -22.46 9.96
C ILE A 511 3.21 -22.62 8.88
N SER A 512 2.85 -21.57 8.15
CA SER A 512 1.90 -21.66 7.04
C SER A 512 2.38 -22.65 5.96
N ALA A 513 3.65 -22.56 5.57
CA ALA A 513 4.24 -23.50 4.62
C ALA A 513 4.24 -24.92 5.14
N LEU A 514 4.58 -25.15 6.41
CA LEU A 514 4.53 -26.46 7.06
C LEU A 514 3.10 -27.03 7.10
N ILE A 515 2.09 -26.24 7.49
CA ILE A 515 0.69 -26.66 7.50
C ILE A 515 0.26 -27.16 6.12
N VAL A 516 0.60 -26.40 5.06
CA VAL A 516 0.24 -26.76 3.69
C VAL A 516 1.03 -27.98 3.21
N ALA A 517 2.28 -28.13 3.63
CA ALA A 517 3.11 -29.31 3.35
C ALA A 517 2.53 -30.57 4.00
N PHE A 518 2.16 -30.53 5.29
CA PHE A 518 1.52 -31.65 5.99
C PHE A 518 0.19 -32.07 5.36
N ARG A 519 -0.55 -31.12 4.77
CA ARG A 519 -1.77 -31.39 4.00
C ARG A 519 -1.48 -31.94 2.59
N ARG A 520 -0.22 -32.09 2.21
CA ARG A 520 0.23 -32.54 0.88
C ARG A 520 -0.29 -31.65 -0.27
N GLN A 521 -0.52 -30.37 0.02
CA GLN A 521 -1.01 -29.37 -0.93
C GLN A 521 0.10 -28.42 -1.40
N LEU A 522 1.31 -28.50 -0.81
CA LEU A 522 2.44 -27.67 -1.17
C LEU A 522 3.01 -28.10 -2.52
N THR A 523 2.74 -27.32 -3.56
CA THR A 523 3.26 -27.52 -4.91
C THR A 523 4.31 -26.49 -5.25
N TRP A 524 5.26 -26.83 -6.13
CA TRP A 524 6.27 -25.86 -6.59
C TRP A 524 5.64 -24.62 -7.23
N LYS A 525 4.57 -24.80 -7.99
CA LYS A 525 3.78 -23.71 -8.59
C LYS A 525 3.25 -22.75 -7.52
N MET A 526 2.66 -23.30 -6.46
CA MET A 526 2.14 -22.51 -5.34
C MET A 526 3.25 -21.71 -4.66
N ILE A 527 4.41 -22.30 -4.40
CA ILE A 527 5.55 -21.62 -3.80
C ILE A 527 6.00 -20.44 -4.68
N THR A 528 6.27 -20.69 -5.95
CA THR A 528 6.77 -19.66 -6.88
C THR A 528 5.77 -18.53 -7.10
N GLU A 529 4.47 -18.86 -7.19
CA GLU A 529 3.42 -17.86 -7.31
C GLU A 529 3.26 -17.03 -6.03
N SER A 530 3.33 -17.65 -4.84
CA SER A 530 3.26 -16.93 -3.56
C SER A 530 4.46 -16.00 -3.36
N LEU A 531 5.66 -16.45 -3.69
CA LEU A 531 6.87 -15.62 -3.62
C LEU A 531 6.81 -14.43 -4.60
N ALA A 532 6.38 -14.68 -5.84
CA ALA A 532 6.24 -13.63 -6.85
C ALA A 532 5.15 -12.61 -6.50
N GLU A 533 4.02 -13.06 -5.95
CA GLU A 533 2.95 -12.20 -5.45
C GLU A 533 3.44 -11.36 -4.27
N THR A 534 4.12 -11.97 -3.31
CA THR A 534 4.72 -11.30 -2.16
C THR A 534 5.69 -10.20 -2.59
N ALA A 535 6.60 -10.50 -3.52
CA ALA A 535 7.57 -9.54 -4.02
C ALA A 535 6.89 -8.33 -4.69
N VAL A 536 5.87 -8.58 -5.52
CA VAL A 536 5.10 -7.53 -6.22
C VAL A 536 4.31 -6.67 -5.24
N LEU A 537 3.56 -7.27 -4.31
CA LEU A 537 2.77 -6.53 -3.33
C LEU A 537 3.65 -5.74 -2.36
N THR A 538 4.76 -6.32 -1.88
CA THR A 538 5.75 -5.62 -1.05
C THR A 538 6.32 -4.42 -1.77
N SER A 539 6.70 -4.58 -3.03
CA SER A 539 7.20 -3.49 -3.88
C SER A 539 6.17 -2.37 -4.03
N SER A 540 4.91 -2.72 -4.33
CA SER A 540 3.81 -1.76 -4.52
C SER A 540 3.49 -0.96 -3.24
N VAL A 541 3.59 -1.59 -2.08
CA VAL A 541 3.35 -0.95 -0.78
C VAL A 541 4.54 -0.10 -0.35
N LEU A 542 5.75 -0.66 -0.36
CA LEU A 542 6.91 0.04 0.18
C LEU A 542 7.44 1.15 -0.73
N ILE A 543 7.13 1.16 -2.03
CA ILE A 543 7.47 2.31 -2.88
C ILE A 543 6.66 3.56 -2.50
N ILE A 544 5.47 3.42 -1.90
CA ILE A 544 4.71 4.55 -1.37
C ILE A 544 5.42 5.12 -0.13
N VAL A 545 5.97 4.25 0.73
CA VAL A 545 6.79 4.67 1.88
C VAL A 545 7.99 5.48 1.39
N VAL A 546 8.67 5.02 0.35
CA VAL A 546 9.81 5.72 -0.25
C VAL A 546 9.40 7.08 -0.81
N GLY A 547 8.29 7.14 -1.58
CA GLY A 547 7.76 8.40 -2.11
C GLY A 547 7.35 9.38 -1.01
N SER A 548 6.71 8.88 0.05
CA SER A 548 6.34 9.68 1.21
C SER A 548 7.55 10.20 1.99
N GLY A 549 8.65 9.45 2.03
CA GLY A 549 9.90 9.88 2.63
C GLY A 549 10.51 11.11 1.94
N ILE A 550 10.40 11.21 0.62
CA ILE A 550 10.83 12.40 -0.14
C ILE A 550 9.90 13.57 0.16
N PHE A 551 8.58 13.36 0.11
CA PHE A 551 7.56 14.37 0.40
C PHE A 551 7.68 14.88 1.84
N GLY A 552 7.70 13.99 2.82
CA GLY A 552 7.76 14.31 4.24
C GLY A 552 9.01 15.12 4.59
N TRP A 553 10.16 14.78 3.99
CA TRP A 553 11.39 15.54 4.21
C TRP A 553 11.27 17.01 3.77
N VAL A 554 10.61 17.28 2.65
CA VAL A 554 10.35 18.67 2.19
C VAL A 554 9.37 19.38 3.11
N VAL A 555 8.31 18.71 3.54
CA VAL A 555 7.31 19.20 4.49
C VAL A 555 7.98 19.59 5.82
N ASP A 556 8.86 18.74 6.34
CA ASP A 556 9.59 18.96 7.58
C ASP A 556 10.61 20.12 7.44
N TYR A 557 11.34 20.16 6.33
CA TYR A 557 12.28 21.26 6.05
C TYR A 557 11.58 22.61 5.91
N ALA A 558 10.41 22.64 5.25
CA ALA A 558 9.58 23.82 5.14
C ALA A 558 8.89 24.20 6.46
N ARG A 559 9.11 23.44 7.55
CA ARG A 559 8.55 23.66 8.90
C ARG A 559 7.04 23.69 8.94
N VAL A 560 6.37 23.02 7.99
CA VAL A 560 4.90 22.98 7.90
C VAL A 560 4.26 22.43 9.18
N PRO A 561 4.74 21.31 9.77
CA PRO A 561 4.16 20.78 11.00
C PRO A 561 4.24 21.78 12.16
N GLN A 562 5.36 22.48 12.30
CA GLN A 562 5.57 23.46 13.37
C GLN A 562 4.60 24.63 13.27
N VAL A 563 4.43 25.18 12.06
CA VAL A 563 3.48 26.27 11.82
C VAL A 563 2.03 25.83 12.01
N MET A 564 1.68 24.60 11.59
CA MET A 564 0.36 24.04 11.86
C MET A 564 0.08 23.92 13.37
N VAL A 565 1.08 23.52 14.15
CA VAL A 565 1.00 23.48 15.62
C VAL A 565 0.80 24.89 16.20
N GLU A 566 1.51 25.92 15.68
CA GLU A 566 1.34 27.31 16.10
C GLU A 566 -0.06 27.85 15.77
N VAL A 567 -0.59 27.56 14.59
CA VAL A 567 -1.95 27.94 14.17
C VAL A 567 -2.99 27.30 15.09
N VAL A 568 -2.87 26.01 15.38
CA VAL A 568 -3.79 25.30 16.28
C VAL A 568 -3.74 25.86 17.70
N LYS A 569 -2.55 26.19 18.21
CA LYS A 569 -2.38 26.85 19.50
C LYS A 569 -3.02 28.24 19.54
N ALA A 570 -2.85 29.01 18.45
CA ALA A 570 -3.44 30.36 18.36
C ALA A 570 -4.99 30.34 18.30
N LEU A 571 -5.56 29.25 17.77
CA LEU A 571 -7.01 29.06 17.72
C LEU A 571 -7.59 28.57 19.06
N ASP A 572 -6.76 28.19 20.01
CA ASP A 572 -7.12 27.65 21.36
C ASP A 572 -8.20 26.56 21.27
N LEU A 573 -8.05 25.66 20.31
CA LEU A 573 -9.03 24.59 20.06
C LEU A 573 -8.99 23.55 21.19
N ALA A 574 -10.16 23.17 21.69
CA ALA A 574 -10.26 22.05 22.62
C ALA A 574 -9.70 20.75 21.95
N PRO A 575 -8.91 19.93 22.65
CA PRO A 575 -8.28 18.71 22.09
C PRO A 575 -9.23 17.80 21.33
N TRP A 576 -10.45 17.61 21.87
CA TRP A 576 -11.47 16.78 21.22
C TRP A 576 -11.96 17.37 19.89
N LEU A 577 -12.05 18.70 19.78
CA LEU A 577 -12.50 19.38 18.55
C LEU A 577 -11.44 19.26 17.44
N LEU A 578 -10.16 19.38 17.80
CA LEU A 578 -9.05 19.12 16.90
C LEU A 578 -9.10 17.68 16.38
N MET A 579 -9.33 16.70 17.28
CA MET A 579 -9.42 15.30 16.91
C MET A 579 -10.61 15.03 15.98
N VAL A 580 -11.77 15.62 16.22
CA VAL A 580 -12.94 15.53 15.32
C VAL A 580 -12.60 16.08 13.93
N GLY A 581 -11.88 17.21 13.86
CA GLY A 581 -11.41 17.79 12.58
C GLY A 581 -10.47 16.84 11.83
N ILE A 582 -9.48 16.28 12.54
CA ILE A 582 -8.53 15.30 11.97
C ILE A 582 -9.29 14.06 11.47
N VAL A 583 -10.16 13.46 12.29
CA VAL A 583 -11.00 12.31 11.91
C VAL A 583 -11.85 12.63 10.68
N GLY A 584 -12.47 13.83 10.63
CA GLY A 584 -13.27 14.27 9.49
C GLY A 584 -12.46 14.30 8.18
N ILE A 585 -11.24 14.85 8.23
CA ILE A 585 -10.32 14.86 7.07
C ILE A 585 -9.98 13.42 6.64
N TYR A 586 -9.65 12.56 7.58
CA TYR A 586 -9.29 11.17 7.30
C TYR A 586 -10.47 10.34 6.76
N VAL A 587 -11.69 10.56 7.25
CA VAL A 587 -12.89 9.93 6.67
C VAL A 587 -13.07 10.33 5.21
N VAL A 588 -12.93 11.64 4.92
CA VAL A 588 -13.02 12.13 3.53
C VAL A 588 -11.92 11.54 2.66
N LEU A 589 -10.68 11.55 3.11
CA LEU A 589 -9.56 10.97 2.35
C LEU A 589 -9.74 9.46 2.14
N GLY A 590 -10.15 8.73 3.18
CA GLY A 590 -10.35 7.29 3.12
C GLY A 590 -11.47 6.83 2.18
N MET A 591 -12.42 7.72 1.82
CA MET A 591 -13.41 7.42 0.78
C MET A 591 -12.77 7.24 -0.61
N PHE A 592 -11.60 7.86 -0.85
CA PHE A 592 -10.97 7.96 -2.17
C PHE A 592 -9.64 7.21 -2.26
N ILE A 593 -8.94 7.05 -1.13
CA ILE A 593 -7.53 6.62 -1.07
C ILE A 593 -7.45 5.37 -0.19
N ASP A 594 -6.52 4.47 -0.52
CA ASP A 594 -6.23 3.31 0.32
C ASP A 594 -5.59 3.72 1.67
N PRO A 595 -5.72 2.89 2.71
CA PRO A 595 -5.22 3.20 4.04
C PRO A 595 -3.74 3.55 4.12
N ILE A 596 -2.90 2.82 3.40
CA ILE A 596 -1.44 3.00 3.43
C ILE A 596 -1.05 4.35 2.83
N SER A 597 -1.58 4.66 1.66
CA SER A 597 -1.35 5.94 1.00
C SER A 597 -1.88 7.11 1.83
N MET A 598 -3.07 6.95 2.42
CA MET A 598 -3.68 7.96 3.28
C MET A 598 -2.80 8.28 4.50
N ILE A 599 -2.33 7.25 5.20
CA ILE A 599 -1.44 7.40 6.36
C ILE A 599 -0.15 8.12 5.96
N LEU A 600 0.54 7.60 4.97
CA LEU A 600 1.87 8.08 4.57
C LEU A 600 1.86 9.51 4.00
N MET A 601 0.75 9.92 3.40
CA MET A 601 0.58 11.27 2.86
C MET A 601 0.36 12.31 3.94
N THR A 602 -0.21 11.93 5.08
CA THR A 602 -0.75 12.89 6.06
C THR A 602 -0.07 12.83 7.43
N VAL A 603 0.50 11.67 7.81
CA VAL A 603 0.97 11.43 9.18
C VAL A 603 2.07 12.39 9.62
N SER A 604 2.96 12.81 8.73
CA SER A 604 4.01 13.79 9.02
C SER A 604 3.44 15.15 9.49
N ILE A 605 2.22 15.51 9.05
CA ILE A 605 1.55 16.76 9.43
C ILE A 605 0.63 16.52 10.63
N THR A 606 -0.15 15.44 10.61
CA THR A 606 -1.21 15.20 11.60
C THR A 606 -0.70 14.67 12.93
N PHE A 607 0.36 13.85 12.93
CA PHE A 607 0.89 13.26 14.16
C PHE A 607 1.42 14.31 15.15
N PRO A 608 2.18 15.36 14.77
CA PRO A 608 2.55 16.44 15.68
C PRO A 608 1.34 17.17 16.30
N LEU A 609 0.24 17.31 15.57
CA LEU A 609 -1.01 17.93 16.09
C LEU A 609 -1.70 17.02 17.12
N VAL A 610 -1.71 15.71 16.86
CA VAL A 610 -2.25 14.70 17.77
C VAL A 610 -1.44 14.66 19.08
N ALA A 611 -0.12 14.69 18.97
CA ALA A 611 0.79 14.75 20.11
C ALA A 611 0.59 16.05 20.94
N LEU A 612 0.41 17.21 20.25
CA LEU A 612 0.07 18.47 20.88
C LEU A 612 -1.24 18.38 21.69
N ALA A 613 -2.24 17.70 21.14
CA ALA A 613 -3.53 17.50 21.79
C ALA A 613 -3.47 16.52 23.00
N GLY A 614 -2.32 15.92 23.26
CA GLY A 614 -2.09 14.99 24.38
C GLY A 614 -2.61 13.58 24.14
N TYR A 615 -2.92 13.19 22.91
CA TYR A 615 -3.33 11.83 22.58
C TYR A 615 -2.11 10.91 22.41
N ASP A 616 -2.28 9.68 22.88
CA ASP A 616 -1.25 8.63 22.78
C ASP A 616 -1.06 8.16 21.31
N ALA A 617 0.20 7.91 20.91
CA ALA A 617 0.55 7.47 19.57
C ALA A 617 -0.06 6.11 19.19
N ILE A 618 -0.13 5.18 20.15
CA ILE A 618 -0.69 3.84 19.95
C ILE A 618 -2.20 3.93 19.79
N TRP A 619 -2.86 4.73 20.66
CA TRP A 619 -4.30 5.00 20.54
C TRP A 619 -4.65 5.62 19.18
N PHE A 620 -3.88 6.62 18.73
CA PHE A 620 -4.13 7.27 17.45
C PHE A 620 -3.94 6.30 16.29
N GLY A 621 -2.95 5.41 16.34
CA GLY A 621 -2.77 4.37 15.33
C GLY A 621 -4.01 3.49 15.15
N ILE A 622 -4.64 3.06 16.24
CA ILE A 622 -5.88 2.26 16.19
C ILE A 622 -7.06 3.09 15.69
N ALA A 623 -7.22 4.33 16.19
CA ALA A 623 -8.26 5.24 15.71
C ALA A 623 -8.14 5.49 14.21
N LEU A 624 -6.91 5.67 13.71
CA LEU A 624 -6.61 5.88 12.30
C LEU A 624 -6.97 4.65 11.44
N MET A 625 -6.70 3.42 11.93
CA MET A 625 -7.15 2.19 11.26
C MET A 625 -8.68 2.13 11.17
N MET A 626 -9.38 2.44 12.26
CA MET A 626 -10.85 2.45 12.25
C MET A 626 -11.41 3.48 11.27
N VAL A 627 -10.83 4.68 11.22
CA VAL A 627 -11.24 5.72 10.27
C VAL A 627 -10.98 5.30 8.82
N ALA A 628 -9.86 4.67 8.55
CA ALA A 628 -9.55 4.10 7.25
C ALA A 628 -10.59 3.05 6.81
N GLU A 629 -10.98 2.16 7.73
CA GLU A 629 -12.03 1.16 7.48
C GLU A 629 -13.39 1.80 7.17
N ILE A 630 -13.76 2.85 7.91
CA ILE A 630 -14.97 3.63 7.62
C ILE A 630 -14.91 4.15 6.18
N GLY A 631 -13.79 4.75 5.77
CA GLY A 631 -13.60 5.27 4.42
C GLY A 631 -13.76 4.20 3.33
N LEU A 632 -13.18 3.01 3.53
CA LEU A 632 -13.22 1.92 2.56
C LEU A 632 -14.63 1.41 2.20
N ILE A 633 -15.62 1.61 3.08
CA ILE A 633 -17.02 1.20 2.87
C ILE A 633 -17.99 2.39 2.77
N THR A 634 -17.46 3.63 2.72
CA THR A 634 -18.30 4.84 2.66
C THR A 634 -18.32 5.40 1.23
N PRO A 635 -19.51 5.70 0.65
CA PRO A 635 -19.61 6.41 -0.62
C PRO A 635 -18.95 7.81 -0.53
N PRO A 636 -18.44 8.40 -1.64
CA PRO A 636 -18.78 8.10 -3.05
C PRO A 636 -17.99 6.97 -3.69
N VAL A 637 -16.76 6.68 -3.23
CA VAL A 637 -15.99 5.56 -3.80
C VAL A 637 -16.17 4.34 -2.92
N GLY A 638 -15.53 4.27 -1.75
CA GLY A 638 -15.55 3.09 -0.90
C GLY A 638 -15.01 1.88 -1.65
N ILE A 639 -13.71 1.70 -1.69
CA ILE A 639 -13.01 0.71 -2.54
C ILE A 639 -13.63 -0.70 -2.39
N ILE A 640 -14.00 -1.10 -1.16
CA ILE A 640 -14.64 -2.39 -0.89
C ILE A 640 -15.99 -2.51 -1.62
N LEU A 641 -16.79 -1.42 -1.70
CA LEU A 641 -18.10 -1.45 -2.37
C LEU A 641 -17.93 -1.75 -3.87
N PHE A 642 -16.90 -1.21 -4.51
CA PHE A 642 -16.60 -1.51 -5.92
C PHE A 642 -16.08 -2.94 -6.11
N VAL A 643 -15.26 -3.45 -5.20
CA VAL A 643 -14.83 -4.86 -5.22
C VAL A 643 -16.05 -5.78 -5.13
N LEU A 644 -16.96 -5.51 -4.21
CA LEU A 644 -18.20 -6.30 -4.07
C LEU A 644 -19.10 -6.20 -5.30
N ARG A 645 -19.16 -5.03 -5.94
CA ARG A 645 -19.87 -4.84 -7.21
C ARG A 645 -19.26 -5.70 -8.32
N GLY A 646 -17.94 -5.78 -8.39
CA GLY A 646 -17.23 -6.62 -9.37
C GLY A 646 -17.49 -8.11 -9.17
N LEU A 647 -17.59 -8.57 -7.93
CA LEU A 647 -17.83 -9.98 -7.59
C LEU A 647 -19.30 -10.39 -7.77
N ASN A 648 -20.25 -9.47 -7.57
CA ASN A 648 -21.69 -9.74 -7.56
C ASN A 648 -22.41 -8.76 -8.51
N ALA A 649 -22.15 -8.89 -9.80
CA ALA A 649 -22.69 -7.99 -10.84
C ALA A 649 -24.23 -7.96 -10.90
N SER A 650 -24.90 -9.02 -10.46
CA SER A 650 -26.36 -9.12 -10.39
C SER A 650 -26.99 -8.24 -9.30
N VAL A 651 -26.22 -7.85 -8.27
CA VAL A 651 -26.72 -7.01 -7.17
C VAL A 651 -26.61 -5.53 -7.54
N PRO A 652 -27.71 -4.75 -7.47
CA PRO A 652 -27.66 -3.31 -7.71
C PRO A 652 -26.68 -2.61 -6.77
N PHE A 653 -25.89 -1.64 -7.27
CA PHE A 653 -24.90 -0.91 -6.44
C PHE A 653 -25.56 -0.20 -5.25
N ARG A 654 -26.79 0.30 -5.43
CA ARG A 654 -27.58 0.88 -4.34
C ARG A 654 -27.78 -0.07 -3.17
N ASP A 655 -28.03 -1.36 -3.42
CA ASP A 655 -28.24 -2.34 -2.36
C ASP A 655 -26.92 -2.71 -1.66
N ILE A 656 -25.78 -2.66 -2.37
CA ILE A 656 -24.46 -2.80 -1.77
C ILE A 656 -24.21 -1.64 -0.79
N VAL A 657 -24.45 -0.41 -1.24
CA VAL A 657 -24.27 0.80 -0.40
C VAL A 657 -25.21 0.78 0.81
N MET A 658 -26.51 0.51 0.58
CA MET A 658 -27.49 0.48 1.67
C MET A 658 -27.26 -0.66 2.66
N GLY A 659 -26.64 -1.75 2.21
CA GLY A 659 -26.20 -2.85 3.06
C GLY A 659 -24.99 -2.49 3.92
N ALA A 660 -24.06 -1.72 3.39
CA ALA A 660 -22.85 -1.28 4.11
C ALA A 660 -23.14 -0.16 5.14
N LEU A 661 -24.13 0.70 4.90
CA LEU A 661 -24.39 1.88 5.73
C LEU A 661 -24.59 1.59 7.23
N PRO A 662 -25.32 0.54 7.67
CA PRO A 662 -25.41 0.20 9.10
C PRO A 662 -24.04 -0.12 9.71
N PHE A 663 -23.13 -0.73 8.96
CA PHE A 663 -21.77 -1.03 9.40
C PHE A 663 -20.91 0.23 9.50
N VAL A 664 -21.08 1.20 8.60
CA VAL A 664 -20.45 2.54 8.71
C VAL A 664 -20.85 3.22 10.01
N ILE A 665 -22.15 3.27 10.30
CA ILE A 665 -22.67 3.88 11.54
C ILE A 665 -22.10 3.15 12.75
N LEU A 666 -22.07 1.83 12.73
CA LEU A 666 -21.54 1.03 13.81
C LEU A 666 -20.05 1.26 14.04
N LEU A 667 -19.24 1.38 13.00
CA LEU A 667 -17.82 1.71 13.10
C LEU A 667 -17.61 3.11 13.68
N LEU A 668 -18.42 4.10 13.30
CA LEU A 668 -18.39 5.44 13.89
C LEU A 668 -18.74 5.40 15.38
N LEU A 669 -19.72 4.58 15.78
CA LEU A 669 -20.06 4.39 17.21
C LEU A 669 -18.93 3.70 17.98
N ASN A 670 -18.26 2.71 17.38
CA ASN A 670 -17.08 2.08 18.00
C ASN A 670 -15.89 3.04 18.08
N LEU A 671 -15.68 3.91 17.07
CA LEU A 671 -14.68 4.96 17.13
C LEU A 671 -14.96 5.95 18.27
N LEU A 672 -16.22 6.36 18.42
CA LEU A 672 -16.64 7.19 19.54
C LEU A 672 -16.44 6.47 20.89
N LEU A 673 -16.72 5.17 20.94
CA LEU A 673 -16.53 4.36 22.14
C LEU A 673 -15.07 4.36 22.61
N ILE A 674 -14.11 4.13 21.68
CA ILE A 674 -12.68 4.17 22.03
C ILE A 674 -12.18 5.59 22.33
N ALA A 675 -12.84 6.64 21.80
CA ALA A 675 -12.53 8.02 22.12
C ALA A 675 -12.96 8.37 23.56
N ILE A 676 -14.13 7.88 24.00
CA ILE A 676 -14.64 8.08 25.37
C ILE A 676 -13.88 7.18 26.37
N PHE A 677 -13.54 5.95 25.97
CA PHE A 677 -12.86 4.96 26.79
C PHE A 677 -11.53 4.52 26.16
N PRO A 678 -10.47 5.35 26.22
CA PRO A 678 -9.16 5.04 25.62
C PRO A 678 -8.54 3.75 26.16
N GLN A 679 -8.94 3.33 27.37
CA GLN A 679 -8.48 2.09 28.00
C GLN A 679 -8.84 0.84 27.19
N ILE A 680 -9.87 0.86 26.35
CA ILE A 680 -10.20 -0.24 25.43
C ILE A 680 -9.03 -0.51 24.48
N VAL A 681 -8.30 0.52 24.11
CA VAL A 681 -7.11 0.44 23.23
C VAL A 681 -5.84 0.21 24.05
N LEU A 682 -5.65 0.96 25.14
CA LEU A 682 -4.38 1.05 25.86
C LEU A 682 -4.22 0.02 26.98
N TRP A 683 -5.31 -0.66 27.38
CA TRP A 683 -5.25 -1.60 28.51
C TRP A 683 -4.25 -2.75 28.28
N LEU A 684 -4.33 -3.40 27.13
CA LEU A 684 -3.44 -4.53 26.83
C LEU A 684 -1.97 -4.08 26.64
N PRO A 685 -1.65 -3.04 25.85
CA PRO A 685 -0.30 -2.50 25.76
C PRO A 685 0.33 -2.12 27.09
N ASN A 686 -0.45 -1.46 27.98
CA ASN A 686 0.05 -1.00 29.28
C ASN A 686 0.31 -2.14 30.27
N ASN A 687 -0.33 -3.30 30.09
CA ASN A 687 -0.13 -4.48 30.96
C ASN A 687 0.89 -5.47 30.39
N MET A 688 1.49 -5.18 29.23
CA MET A 688 2.57 -5.98 28.62
C MET A 688 3.97 -5.42 28.92
N GLN A 689 4.06 -4.27 29.60
CA GLN A 689 5.33 -3.62 29.96
C GLN A 689 5.91 -4.18 31.25
#